data_9ecbe558a2cc9441bb6d63350053204e
#
_entry.id   9ecbe558a2cc9441bb6d63350053204e
#
_cell.length_a   1.000
_cell.length_b   1.000
_cell.length_c   1.000
_cell.angle_alpha   90.00
_cell.angle_beta   90.00
_cell.angle_gamma   90.00
#
_symmetry.space_group_name_H-M   'P 1'
#
loop_
_entity.id
_entity.type
_entity.pdbx_description
1 polymer ?
#
loop_
_entity_poly.entity_id
_entity_poly.type
_entity_poly.pdbx_seq_one_letter_code
_entity_poly.pdbx_strand_id
1 'polypeptide(L)'
;MMINRTRYAAIGIFALAVTGAAQAQSTTRPVGLDPKKATELTDELVVEAMRRGAEYLLKQRKGDNFETKLVNPTDSWLNGKDTRHWGGETSLVTYALLHTGQSMEDLVLRPKLSHNSAELAPVIQWLSNLDVDASYTAGLHASALALVPRKPNIEASLQRNRTWLLDAMGPYGGYTYNNPTPGTALSKYGAGAVTVDLTALFKKLQADLTEGKKAFETAGKAANNDPQKIKAAVEGYLGILQRSAAQLRTLATVAADANEPNQVLQLKPDHDNIISEHRRILESLYRDARDARLGKKLKEETPEEKVWKKRLEELKKDADRFGQRTEKKKEAKGIGDLSNGQYGTLGAWALTDANVEIPLKYWAISDAFWRDAQNPDGSWQYSPNKSEHILSMTMAGLASVFITSEFMDMELRMQPREDKTIDAGIKWVDEHYSGKNASDAYYLYGLERVGLASGYKFFGGKNWYKDSGLHLIRAQRADGSWEGGFIKAEPTIATSYSLLFLARGRNAVVFNKLIYDGPWNARPRDNANVTAWMSKQYEKPINWQVVNLQVDYTEWLDAPVLLITGSRDPKFKPEDLAKIKQFVHAGGIVFSTADGGSSQFTEAMRKYAMKISDDTYEMGMLPKDAELFKVEKDIKNPPTMLAMGNSVRYWWIHSTADLGASWQMKKYATGSHFEVPTNLYYYATGKQSPRNKLQDLTVKEDPKAKSVRTIPLTRVEFSGNWNPEPGAWPRLAKLLKNQAQTTLTLGSSPLNKLDAKTMPLAHVTATSALALRDEDKTALQTYLKDGGILLADAAGGNPEFAVSVIQGLSKLFPEAKWDGINNDHALITGSMADGKKIEEQSYRKYGMLKLGEKPSTPRLRLLTQGEKLLAIVSEDDLSSGLLGTNTWGIVGYASDTAIPLVRNMVLYAWEASRKQNPSAAGAPAK
;
A
#
# COMPACT_ATOMS: atom_id res chain seq x y z
N MET A 1 9.09 24.35 27.60
CA MET A 1 10.36 24.67 26.99
C MET A 1 10.09 25.17 25.58
N MET A 2 10.16 26.47 25.39
CA MET A 2 9.87 27.16 24.14
C MET A 2 10.88 26.73 23.07
N ILE A 3 10.42 26.06 22.01
CA ILE A 3 11.23 25.82 20.80
C ILE A 3 10.72 26.73 19.70
N ASN A 4 11.61 27.65 19.33
CA ASN A 4 11.60 28.63 18.26
C ASN A 4 10.59 28.43 17.12
N ARG A 5 9.57 29.28 17.11
CA ARG A 5 8.75 29.64 15.94
C ARG A 5 9.50 30.70 15.11
N THR A 6 10.45 30.32 14.30
CA THR A 6 10.93 31.22 13.23
C THR A 6 11.89 30.47 12.31
N ARG A 7 11.32 29.76 11.33
CA ARG A 7 12.01 29.37 10.07
C ARG A 7 11.05 28.64 9.08
N TYR A 8 9.87 29.24 8.80
CA TYR A 8 9.09 28.92 7.61
C TYR A 8 8.51 30.20 7.01
N ALA A 9 9.38 31.06 6.56
CA ALA A 9 9.04 32.15 5.66
C ALA A 9 10.29 32.41 4.80
N ALA A 10 10.29 31.83 3.62
CA ALA A 10 11.04 32.18 2.40
C ALA A 10 11.45 30.90 1.65
N ILE A 11 10.49 30.21 1.05
CA ILE A 11 10.76 29.48 -0.20
C ILE A 11 9.84 30.10 -1.23
N GLY A 12 10.48 30.92 -2.05
CA GLY A 12 9.87 31.66 -3.12
C GLY A 12 9.20 30.71 -4.13
N ILE A 13 8.07 31.15 -4.60
CA ILE A 13 7.33 30.66 -5.75
C ILE A 13 8.30 30.65 -6.96
N PHE A 14 8.89 29.51 -7.24
CA PHE A 14 9.30 29.15 -8.59
C PHE A 14 8.21 28.24 -9.14
N ALA A 15 7.14 28.87 -9.62
CA ALA A 15 6.24 28.23 -10.56
C ALA A 15 7.00 28.04 -11.88
N LEU A 16 7.82 27.00 -11.96
CA LEU A 16 8.18 26.41 -13.22
C LEU A 16 6.89 25.79 -13.76
N ALA A 17 6.32 26.45 -14.76
CA ALA A 17 5.34 25.88 -15.64
C ALA A 17 6.00 24.68 -16.34
N VAL A 18 6.02 23.53 -15.66
CA VAL A 18 6.19 22.26 -16.32
C VAL A 18 4.82 21.99 -16.96
N THR A 19 4.69 22.38 -18.22
CA THR A 19 3.73 21.79 -19.13
C THR A 19 4.15 20.32 -19.27
N GLY A 20 3.85 19.53 -18.24
CA GLY A 20 3.78 18.09 -18.39
C GLY A 20 2.66 17.82 -19.36
N ALA A 21 3.00 17.31 -20.54
CA ALA A 21 2.03 16.66 -21.39
C ALA A 21 1.34 15.58 -20.54
N ALA A 22 0.18 15.95 -19.95
CA ALA A 22 -0.74 14.98 -19.43
C ALA A 22 -1.01 14.04 -20.60
N GLN A 23 -0.68 12.76 -20.43
CA GLN A 23 -1.22 11.73 -21.31
C GLN A 23 -2.72 12.01 -21.43
N ALA A 24 -3.14 12.50 -22.57
CA ALA A 24 -4.54 12.61 -22.92
C ALA A 24 -5.04 11.17 -23.01
N GLN A 25 -5.48 10.60 -21.87
CA GLN A 25 -6.36 9.47 -21.93
C GLN A 25 -7.57 9.95 -22.71
N SER A 26 -7.74 9.36 -23.89
CA SER A 26 -8.83 9.61 -24.80
C SER A 26 -10.13 9.79 -24.02
N THR A 27 -10.75 10.97 -24.16
CA THR A 27 -12.10 11.26 -23.64
C THR A 27 -13.20 10.49 -24.37
N THR A 28 -12.83 9.56 -25.26
CA THR A 28 -13.76 8.64 -25.93
C THR A 28 -14.21 7.61 -24.90
N ARG A 29 -15.52 7.65 -24.56
CA ARG A 29 -16.19 6.56 -23.84
C ARG A 29 -15.73 5.23 -24.39
N PRO A 30 -15.31 4.27 -23.53
CA PRO A 30 -15.12 2.90 -23.96
C PRO A 30 -16.46 2.39 -24.50
N VAL A 31 -16.55 2.27 -25.81
CA VAL A 31 -17.75 1.76 -26.48
C VAL A 31 -17.82 0.26 -26.14
N GLY A 32 -18.86 -0.14 -25.38
CA GLY A 32 -19.19 -1.55 -25.17
C GLY A 32 -19.04 -2.13 -23.75
N LEU A 33 -18.62 -1.37 -22.73
CA LEU A 33 -18.60 -1.87 -21.36
C LEU A 33 -20.02 -1.84 -20.75
N ASP A 34 -20.68 -3.00 -20.69
CA ASP A 34 -21.91 -3.18 -19.91
C ASP A 34 -21.52 -3.60 -18.48
N PRO A 35 -21.67 -2.72 -17.47
CA PRO A 35 -21.29 -3.05 -16.10
C PRO A 35 -22.00 -4.28 -15.55
N LYS A 36 -23.25 -4.53 -16.00
CA LYS A 36 -24.06 -5.69 -15.55
C LYS A 36 -23.51 -7.02 -16.04
N LYS A 37 -22.78 -7.02 -17.17
CA LYS A 37 -22.15 -8.23 -17.75
C LYS A 37 -20.68 -8.36 -17.42
N ALA A 38 -20.10 -7.40 -16.69
CA ALA A 38 -18.70 -7.45 -16.32
C ALA A 38 -18.41 -8.71 -15.48
N THR A 39 -17.36 -9.44 -15.83
CA THR A 39 -16.89 -10.63 -15.09
C THR A 39 -15.74 -10.31 -14.14
N GLU A 40 -15.07 -9.19 -14.35
CA GLU A 40 -13.93 -8.70 -13.57
C GLU A 40 -14.07 -7.20 -13.32
N LEU A 41 -13.59 -6.74 -12.16
CA LEU A 41 -13.51 -5.31 -11.84
C LEU A 41 -12.29 -4.71 -12.52
N THR A 42 -12.50 -3.74 -13.43
CA THR A 42 -11.43 -2.98 -14.08
C THR A 42 -11.43 -1.53 -13.61
N ASP A 43 -10.32 -0.83 -13.84
CA ASP A 43 -10.18 0.59 -13.47
C ASP A 43 -11.20 1.46 -14.23
N GLU A 44 -11.42 1.17 -15.51
CA GLU A 44 -12.35 1.90 -16.37
C GLU A 44 -13.80 1.78 -15.87
N LEU A 45 -14.19 0.58 -15.44
CA LEU A 45 -15.53 0.34 -14.86
C LEU A 45 -15.71 1.12 -13.56
N VAL A 46 -14.68 1.15 -12.70
CA VAL A 46 -14.71 1.89 -11.44
C VAL A 46 -14.78 3.40 -11.71
N VAL A 47 -13.96 3.93 -12.59
CA VAL A 47 -13.94 5.34 -12.96
C VAL A 47 -15.30 5.77 -13.53
N GLU A 48 -15.89 4.99 -14.44
CA GLU A 48 -17.21 5.29 -15.00
C GLU A 48 -18.31 5.23 -13.93
N ALA A 49 -18.29 4.24 -13.03
CA ALA A 49 -19.24 4.17 -11.94
C ALA A 49 -19.10 5.35 -10.97
N MET A 50 -17.87 5.74 -10.65
CA MET A 50 -17.58 6.92 -9.81
C MET A 50 -18.06 8.22 -10.50
N ARG A 51 -17.80 8.37 -11.80
CA ARG A 51 -18.24 9.52 -12.58
C ARG A 51 -19.76 9.67 -12.50
N ARG A 52 -20.51 8.61 -12.80
CA ARG A 52 -21.98 8.61 -12.77
C ARG A 52 -22.54 8.88 -11.37
N GLY A 53 -21.93 8.29 -10.32
CA GLY A 53 -22.33 8.52 -8.94
C GLY A 53 -22.08 9.96 -8.49
N ALA A 54 -20.94 10.54 -8.85
CA ALA A 54 -20.62 11.92 -8.53
C ALA A 54 -21.54 12.91 -9.26
N GLU A 55 -21.82 12.68 -10.55
CA GLU A 55 -22.80 13.47 -11.31
C GLU A 55 -24.21 13.39 -10.72
N TYR A 56 -24.62 12.19 -10.24
CA TYR A 56 -25.88 12.03 -9.53
C TYR A 56 -25.90 12.90 -8.26
N LEU A 57 -24.87 12.82 -7.42
CA LEU A 57 -24.82 13.60 -6.18
C LEU A 57 -24.82 15.12 -6.44
N LEU A 58 -24.04 15.60 -7.40
CA LEU A 58 -24.03 17.03 -7.76
C LEU A 58 -25.42 17.55 -8.15
N LYS A 59 -26.26 16.72 -8.78
CA LYS A 59 -27.65 17.07 -9.13
C LYS A 59 -28.59 17.15 -7.92
N GLN A 60 -28.21 16.53 -6.79
CA GLN A 60 -29.03 16.59 -5.55
C GLN A 60 -28.84 17.87 -4.75
N ARG A 61 -27.88 18.73 -5.15
CA ARG A 61 -27.61 19.98 -4.45
C ARG A 61 -28.83 20.92 -4.44
N LYS A 62 -29.17 21.45 -3.29
CA LYS A 62 -30.26 22.43 -3.04
C LYS A 62 -29.66 23.70 -2.45
N GLY A 63 -29.42 24.69 -3.29
CA GLY A 63 -28.72 25.90 -2.83
C GLY A 63 -27.30 25.54 -2.38
N ASP A 64 -26.99 25.73 -1.09
CA ASP A 64 -25.67 25.54 -0.51
C ASP A 64 -25.52 24.24 0.30
N ASN A 65 -26.47 23.30 0.19
CA ASN A 65 -26.41 22.01 0.88
C ASN A 65 -27.02 20.85 0.07
N PHE A 66 -26.97 19.64 0.64
CA PHE A 66 -27.50 18.42 0.04
C PHE A 66 -28.60 17.78 0.91
N GLU A 67 -29.14 18.48 1.91
CA GLU A 67 -30.13 17.90 2.82
C GLU A 67 -31.41 17.51 2.06
N THR A 68 -31.79 16.25 2.11
CA THR A 68 -33.01 15.74 1.45
C THR A 68 -34.28 16.15 2.18
N LYS A 69 -34.20 16.29 3.51
CA LYS A 69 -35.30 16.73 4.37
C LYS A 69 -35.00 18.14 4.88
N LEU A 70 -35.82 19.09 4.48
CA LEU A 70 -35.80 20.45 5.04
C LEU A 70 -36.42 20.38 6.44
N VAL A 71 -35.60 20.11 7.43
CA VAL A 71 -35.99 20.14 8.84
C VAL A 71 -35.52 21.49 9.41
N ASN A 72 -36.37 22.17 10.14
CA ASN A 72 -35.98 23.37 10.85
C ASN A 72 -34.94 22.98 11.91
N PRO A 73 -33.71 23.50 11.87
CA PRO A 73 -32.64 23.13 12.81
C PRO A 73 -32.95 23.47 14.27
N THR A 74 -33.96 24.32 14.53
CA THR A 74 -34.42 24.64 15.87
C THR A 74 -35.44 23.67 16.46
N ASP A 75 -35.97 22.74 15.65
CA ASP A 75 -36.89 21.70 16.12
C ASP A 75 -36.13 20.58 16.81
N SER A 76 -36.24 20.50 18.13
CA SER A 76 -35.68 19.41 18.89
C SER A 76 -36.41 18.09 18.60
N TRP A 77 -35.71 16.98 18.57
CA TRP A 77 -36.33 15.65 18.39
C TRP A 77 -37.32 15.31 19.53
N LEU A 78 -37.20 15.95 20.67
CA LEU A 78 -38.16 15.90 21.77
C LEU A 78 -39.58 16.29 21.32
N ASN A 79 -39.72 17.07 20.26
CA ASN A 79 -40.99 17.46 19.68
C ASN A 79 -41.47 16.55 18.55
N GLY A 80 -40.87 15.35 18.39
CA GLY A 80 -41.27 14.37 17.38
C GLY A 80 -40.75 14.64 15.95
N LYS A 81 -39.95 15.67 15.73
CA LYS A 81 -39.29 15.96 14.46
C LYS A 81 -37.83 15.47 14.50
N ASP A 82 -37.44 14.74 13.48
CA ASP A 82 -36.11 14.12 13.41
C ASP A 82 -35.07 15.10 12.87
N THR A 83 -34.47 15.88 13.75
CA THR A 83 -33.35 16.79 13.44
C THR A 83 -31.98 16.20 13.66
N ARG A 84 -31.91 14.94 14.12
CA ARG A 84 -30.70 14.27 14.63
C ARG A 84 -29.53 14.17 13.64
N HIS A 85 -29.76 14.44 12.36
CA HIS A 85 -28.78 14.30 11.32
C HIS A 85 -28.60 15.54 10.46
N TRP A 86 -29.19 16.69 10.90
CA TRP A 86 -29.05 17.93 10.14
C TRP A 86 -27.58 18.28 9.86
N GLY A 87 -27.27 18.48 8.59
CA GLY A 87 -25.92 18.71 8.11
C GLY A 87 -25.09 17.42 7.92
N GLY A 88 -25.58 16.27 8.36
CA GLY A 88 -24.89 14.99 8.22
C GLY A 88 -24.88 14.48 6.78
N GLU A 89 -25.99 14.62 6.06
CA GLU A 89 -26.06 14.25 4.65
C GLU A 89 -25.14 15.12 3.78
N THR A 90 -25.17 16.43 3.97
CA THR A 90 -24.28 17.37 3.30
C THR A 90 -22.81 17.09 3.62
N SER A 91 -22.49 16.77 4.86
CA SER A 91 -21.14 16.40 5.28
C SER A 91 -20.67 15.12 4.59
N LEU A 92 -21.50 14.08 4.55
CA LEU A 92 -21.20 12.80 3.91
C LEU A 92 -21.01 12.95 2.39
N VAL A 93 -21.92 13.67 1.72
CA VAL A 93 -21.84 13.95 0.27
C VAL A 93 -20.56 14.72 -0.04
N THR A 94 -20.25 15.78 0.72
CA THR A 94 -19.04 16.58 0.52
C THR A 94 -17.79 15.73 0.72
N TYR A 95 -17.74 14.90 1.76
CA TYR A 95 -16.65 13.97 2.04
C TYR A 95 -16.44 12.99 0.88
N ALA A 96 -17.52 12.41 0.36
CA ALA A 96 -17.48 11.48 -0.77
C ALA A 96 -17.03 12.15 -2.07
N LEU A 97 -17.54 13.33 -2.39
CA LEU A 97 -17.17 14.07 -3.60
C LEU A 97 -15.71 14.52 -3.59
N LEU A 98 -15.21 15.01 -2.44
CA LEU A 98 -13.80 15.40 -2.31
C LEU A 98 -12.85 14.20 -2.50
N HIS A 99 -13.14 13.05 -1.89
CA HIS A 99 -12.34 11.83 -2.11
C HIS A 99 -12.44 11.33 -3.55
N THR A 100 -13.62 11.39 -4.15
CA THR A 100 -13.80 11.03 -5.56
C THR A 100 -12.93 11.92 -6.46
N GLY A 101 -12.92 13.23 -6.23
CA GLY A 101 -12.09 14.18 -6.97
C GLY A 101 -10.59 13.92 -6.82
N GLN A 102 -10.13 13.51 -5.63
CA GLN A 102 -8.73 13.13 -5.40
C GLN A 102 -8.32 11.85 -6.12
N SER A 103 -9.26 10.91 -6.29
CA SER A 103 -9.02 9.61 -6.92
C SER A 103 -9.20 9.61 -8.45
N MET A 104 -9.80 10.64 -9.04
CA MET A 104 -10.08 10.73 -10.48
C MET A 104 -9.04 11.59 -11.21
N GLU A 105 -8.78 11.22 -12.47
CA GLU A 105 -7.97 12.00 -13.42
C GLU A 105 -8.82 12.67 -14.52
N ASP A 106 -10.15 12.56 -14.44
CA ASP A 106 -11.10 13.16 -15.36
C ASP A 106 -10.96 14.68 -15.39
N LEU A 107 -10.59 15.23 -16.55
CA LEU A 107 -10.30 16.65 -16.73
C LEU A 107 -11.55 17.55 -16.68
N VAL A 108 -12.75 16.99 -16.80
CA VAL A 108 -14.01 17.74 -16.78
C VAL A 108 -14.65 17.67 -15.39
N LEU A 109 -14.70 16.50 -14.79
CA LEU A 109 -15.40 16.31 -13.53
C LEU A 109 -14.52 16.63 -12.31
N ARG A 110 -13.25 16.22 -12.32
CA ARG A 110 -12.31 16.47 -11.20
C ARG A 110 -12.26 17.93 -10.74
N PRO A 111 -12.21 18.94 -11.64
CA PRO A 111 -12.26 20.35 -11.21
C PRO A 111 -13.53 20.71 -10.43
N LYS A 112 -14.69 20.12 -10.79
CA LYS A 112 -15.97 20.34 -10.10
C LYS A 112 -16.03 19.73 -8.70
N LEU A 113 -15.19 18.72 -8.44
CA LEU A 113 -15.08 18.02 -7.15
C LEU A 113 -13.99 18.60 -6.25
N SER A 114 -13.42 19.75 -6.62
CA SER A 114 -12.43 20.46 -5.82
C SER A 114 -13.12 21.36 -4.75
N HIS A 115 -12.46 21.53 -3.61
CA HIS A 115 -12.94 22.37 -2.50
C HIS A 115 -13.20 23.82 -2.88
N ASN A 116 -12.58 24.33 -3.94
CA ASN A 116 -12.72 25.70 -4.42
C ASN A 116 -13.57 25.81 -5.70
N SER A 117 -14.23 24.73 -6.12
CA SER A 117 -15.12 24.75 -7.29
C SER A 117 -16.40 25.55 -7.04
N ALA A 118 -17.08 25.95 -8.12
CA ALA A 118 -18.39 26.57 -8.03
C ALA A 118 -19.46 25.64 -7.43
N GLU A 119 -19.25 24.34 -7.55
CA GLU A 119 -20.12 23.31 -7.02
C GLU A 119 -19.95 23.12 -5.51
N LEU A 120 -18.73 23.12 -4.98
CA LEU A 120 -18.46 22.73 -3.57
C LEU A 120 -18.09 23.91 -2.66
N ALA A 121 -17.54 25.02 -3.17
CA ALA A 121 -17.14 26.14 -2.31
C ALA A 121 -18.32 26.73 -1.50
N PRO A 122 -19.54 26.94 -2.06
CA PRO A 122 -20.69 27.39 -1.27
C PRO A 122 -21.12 26.38 -0.20
N VAL A 123 -21.06 25.07 -0.53
CA VAL A 123 -21.39 23.98 0.41
C VAL A 123 -20.39 23.94 1.56
N ILE A 124 -19.10 24.08 1.29
CA ILE A 124 -18.05 24.11 2.30
C ILE A 124 -18.20 25.35 3.20
N GLN A 125 -18.57 26.49 2.62
CA GLN A 125 -18.88 27.69 3.39
C GLN A 125 -20.10 27.49 4.30
N TRP A 126 -21.14 26.83 3.79
CA TRP A 126 -22.32 26.46 4.59
C TRP A 126 -21.94 25.52 5.74
N LEU A 127 -21.16 24.45 5.46
CA LEU A 127 -20.63 23.54 6.48
C LEU A 127 -19.78 24.28 7.52
N SER A 128 -18.91 25.20 7.11
CA SER A 128 -18.06 25.94 8.06
C SER A 128 -18.83 26.79 9.08
N ASN A 129 -20.08 27.12 8.78
CA ASN A 129 -21.00 27.88 9.65
C ASN A 129 -21.97 26.97 10.42
N LEU A 130 -22.01 25.67 10.13
CA LEU A 130 -22.90 24.71 10.76
C LEU A 130 -22.52 24.48 12.23
N ASP A 131 -23.51 24.58 13.12
CA ASP A 131 -23.38 24.08 14.49
C ASP A 131 -23.88 22.63 14.55
N VAL A 132 -23.00 21.74 14.98
CA VAL A 132 -23.28 20.30 15.04
C VAL A 132 -23.88 19.94 16.39
N ASP A 133 -24.89 19.07 16.38
CA ASP A 133 -25.62 18.66 17.59
C ASP A 133 -25.84 17.12 17.67
N ALA A 134 -25.27 16.35 16.72
CA ALA A 134 -25.43 14.91 16.64
C ALA A 134 -24.12 14.20 16.30
N SER A 135 -23.91 13.00 16.82
CA SER A 135 -22.67 12.21 16.69
C SER A 135 -22.32 11.89 15.23
N TYR A 136 -23.29 11.46 14.43
CA TYR A 136 -23.09 11.23 13.01
C TYR A 136 -22.64 12.49 12.27
N THR A 137 -23.37 13.58 12.50
CA THR A 137 -23.07 14.87 11.87
C THR A 137 -21.69 15.34 12.26
N ALA A 138 -21.35 15.32 13.55
CA ALA A 138 -20.07 15.79 14.05
C ALA A 138 -18.89 14.99 13.46
N GLY A 139 -19.03 13.67 13.39
CA GLY A 139 -18.01 12.79 12.82
C GLY A 139 -17.80 12.99 11.32
N LEU A 140 -18.88 13.04 10.54
CA LEU A 140 -18.82 13.25 9.09
C LEU A 140 -18.39 14.69 8.73
N HIS A 141 -18.88 15.67 9.48
CA HIS A 141 -18.52 17.07 9.30
C HIS A 141 -17.01 17.32 9.57
N ALA A 142 -16.48 16.77 10.65
CA ALA A 142 -15.04 16.79 10.92
C ALA A 142 -14.25 16.13 9.79
N SER A 143 -14.71 14.95 9.30
CA SER A 143 -14.08 14.22 8.20
C SER A 143 -14.07 15.00 6.88
N ALA A 144 -15.17 15.68 6.55
CA ALA A 144 -15.26 16.49 5.34
C ALA A 144 -14.36 17.73 5.40
N LEU A 145 -14.40 18.48 6.53
CA LEU A 145 -13.62 19.70 6.68
C LEU A 145 -12.11 19.44 6.90
N ALA A 146 -11.72 18.26 7.38
CA ALA A 146 -10.32 17.86 7.46
C ALA A 146 -9.62 17.76 6.09
N LEU A 147 -10.39 17.57 5.00
CA LEU A 147 -9.88 17.53 3.62
C LEU A 147 -9.73 18.92 2.97
N VAL A 148 -10.20 19.96 3.65
CA VAL A 148 -10.21 21.33 3.12
C VAL A 148 -9.01 22.12 3.66
N PRO A 149 -8.37 22.97 2.82
CA PRO A 149 -7.28 23.83 3.30
C PRO A 149 -7.68 24.69 4.49
N ARG A 150 -6.77 24.81 5.46
CA ARG A 150 -6.97 25.54 6.72
C ARG A 150 -7.13 27.03 6.49
N LYS A 151 -8.36 27.51 6.62
CA LYS A 151 -8.72 28.92 6.68
C LYS A 151 -9.32 29.23 8.07
N PRO A 152 -9.36 30.49 8.53
CA PRO A 152 -9.85 30.79 9.88
C PRO A 152 -11.25 30.26 10.20
N ASN A 153 -12.19 30.29 9.24
CA ASN A 153 -13.54 29.73 9.41
C ASN A 153 -13.54 28.20 9.49
N ILE A 154 -12.70 27.52 8.71
CA ILE A 154 -12.52 26.06 8.77
C ILE A 154 -11.90 25.66 10.10
N GLU A 155 -10.83 26.36 10.53
CA GLU A 155 -10.21 26.15 11.82
C GLU A 155 -11.22 26.31 12.98
N ALA A 156 -11.98 27.40 12.99
CA ALA A 156 -13.01 27.64 14.01
C ALA A 156 -14.07 26.53 14.05
N SER A 157 -14.46 26.03 12.86
CA SER A 157 -15.43 24.94 12.74
C SER A 157 -14.88 23.61 13.25
N LEU A 158 -13.62 23.27 12.93
CA LEU A 158 -12.96 22.06 13.45
C LEU A 158 -12.79 22.12 14.98
N GLN A 159 -12.52 23.31 15.55
CA GLN A 159 -12.46 23.50 17.01
C GLN A 159 -13.85 23.34 17.67
N ARG A 160 -14.94 23.79 17.02
CA ARG A 160 -16.31 23.51 17.51
C ARG A 160 -16.61 22.00 17.49
N ASN A 161 -16.26 21.30 16.41
CA ASN A 161 -16.38 19.84 16.34
C ASN A 161 -15.60 19.15 17.46
N ARG A 162 -14.36 19.58 17.69
CA ARG A 162 -13.54 19.06 18.78
C ARG A 162 -14.26 19.19 20.12
N THR A 163 -14.73 20.39 20.43
CA THR A 163 -15.44 20.65 21.69
C THR A 163 -16.65 19.74 21.80
N TRP A 164 -17.49 19.71 20.75
CA TRP A 164 -18.69 18.88 20.73
C TRP A 164 -18.38 17.39 20.94
N LEU A 165 -17.43 16.82 20.19
CA LEU A 165 -17.07 15.40 20.28
C LEU A 165 -16.51 15.03 21.66
N LEU A 166 -15.69 15.89 22.25
CA LEU A 166 -15.16 15.67 23.59
C LEU A 166 -16.26 15.74 24.67
N ASP A 167 -17.23 16.64 24.50
CA ASP A 167 -18.32 16.85 25.46
C ASP A 167 -19.44 15.79 25.31
N ALA A 168 -19.65 15.30 24.09
CA ALA A 168 -20.67 14.29 23.78
C ALA A 168 -20.27 12.87 24.17
N MET A 169 -18.98 12.59 24.37
CA MET A 169 -18.50 11.28 24.78
C MET A 169 -19.03 10.94 26.18
N GLY A 170 -19.69 9.80 26.29
CA GLY A 170 -20.13 9.27 27.57
C GLY A 170 -18.96 8.83 28.46
N PRO A 171 -19.16 8.65 29.78
CA PRO A 171 -18.09 8.32 30.73
C PRO A 171 -17.39 6.99 30.44
N TYR A 172 -18.03 6.10 29.68
CA TYR A 172 -17.48 4.80 29.27
C TYR A 172 -17.03 4.75 27.80
N GLY A 173 -16.97 5.92 27.11
CA GLY A 173 -16.46 6.00 25.72
C GLY A 173 -17.51 5.86 24.63
N GLY A 174 -18.75 5.56 24.99
CA GLY A 174 -19.85 5.46 24.02
C GLY A 174 -20.44 6.81 23.62
N TYR A 175 -21.13 6.83 22.49
CA TYR A 175 -21.87 7.99 22.00
C TYR A 175 -23.36 7.65 21.84
N THR A 176 -24.21 8.64 21.99
CA THR A 176 -25.64 8.59 21.65
C THR A 176 -25.90 9.52 20.45
N TYR A 177 -27.13 9.51 19.93
CA TYR A 177 -27.48 10.34 18.78
C TYR A 177 -27.31 11.83 19.07
N ASN A 178 -27.68 12.27 20.25
CA ASN A 178 -27.76 13.68 20.63
C ASN A 178 -26.88 14.01 21.80
N ASN A 179 -26.91 15.28 22.13
CA ASN A 179 -26.12 15.99 23.11
C ASN A 179 -26.04 15.31 24.50
N PRO A 180 -24.90 15.48 25.15
CA PRO A 180 -24.56 14.88 26.43
C PRO A 180 -25.47 15.35 27.58
N THR A 181 -25.62 14.48 28.54
CA THR A 181 -26.12 14.85 29.86
C THR A 181 -25.17 15.90 30.47
N PRO A 182 -25.64 17.06 30.91
CA PRO A 182 -24.77 18.06 31.54
C PRO A 182 -23.95 17.44 32.67
N GLY A 183 -22.62 17.56 32.60
CA GLY A 183 -21.69 17.06 33.61
C GLY A 183 -20.69 15.98 33.15
N THR A 184 -20.80 15.48 31.91
CA THR A 184 -19.87 14.50 31.33
C THR A 184 -18.81 15.10 30.42
N ALA A 185 -18.75 16.40 30.28
CA ALA A 185 -17.95 17.14 29.31
C ALA A 185 -16.44 16.96 29.52
N LEU A 186 -15.77 16.31 28.56
CA LEU A 186 -14.32 16.22 28.49
C LEU A 186 -13.64 17.56 28.15
N SER A 187 -14.38 18.54 27.62
CA SER A 187 -13.89 19.88 27.32
C SER A 187 -13.62 20.72 28.59
N LYS A 188 -14.31 20.40 29.69
CA LYS A 188 -14.12 21.03 31.00
C LYS A 188 -12.96 20.40 31.78
N TYR A 189 -11.87 20.11 31.11
CA TYR A 189 -10.66 19.63 31.77
C TYR A 189 -10.11 20.66 32.75
N GLY A 190 -10.22 20.35 34.04
CA GLY A 190 -9.87 21.19 35.16
C GLY A 190 -10.86 21.14 36.31
N ALA A 191 -12.11 20.75 36.11
CA ALA A 191 -13.12 20.73 37.18
C ALA A 191 -14.11 19.56 36.99
N GLY A 192 -13.75 18.34 37.44
CA GLY A 192 -14.76 17.34 37.73
C GLY A 192 -14.68 16.05 36.87
N ALA A 193 -14.24 15.07 37.51
CA ALA A 193 -14.37 13.62 37.40
C ALA A 193 -15.09 13.03 36.18
N VAL A 194 -14.31 12.64 35.17
CA VAL A 194 -14.68 11.48 34.33
C VAL A 194 -14.24 10.25 35.12
N THR A 195 -15.16 9.48 35.60
CA THR A 195 -14.86 8.19 36.24
C THR A 195 -14.66 7.14 35.15
N VAL A 196 -13.44 7.03 34.63
CA VAL A 196 -13.00 5.77 34.03
C VAL A 196 -13.06 4.74 35.15
N ASP A 197 -13.62 3.57 34.90
CA ASP A 197 -13.58 2.48 35.87
C ASP A 197 -12.13 1.96 35.94
N LEU A 198 -11.31 2.73 36.65
CA LEU A 198 -9.92 2.39 36.95
C LEU A 198 -9.82 1.01 37.60
N THR A 199 -10.88 0.59 38.31
CA THR A 199 -10.98 -0.73 38.92
C THR A 199 -11.06 -1.84 37.91
N ALA A 200 -11.88 -1.67 36.87
CA ALA A 200 -12.00 -2.67 35.79
C ALA A 200 -10.67 -2.80 35.03
N LEU A 201 -10.01 -1.67 34.76
CA LEU A 201 -8.69 -1.68 34.13
C LEU A 201 -7.62 -2.33 35.02
N PHE A 202 -7.63 -2.05 36.32
CA PHE A 202 -6.72 -2.72 37.28
C PHE A 202 -7.03 -4.21 37.43
N LYS A 203 -8.31 -4.62 37.54
CA LYS A 203 -8.69 -6.04 37.57
C LYS A 203 -8.25 -6.78 36.33
N LYS A 204 -8.39 -6.16 35.15
CA LYS A 204 -7.91 -6.73 33.89
C LYS A 204 -6.41 -6.88 33.87
N LEU A 205 -5.68 -5.86 34.28
CA LEU A 205 -4.22 -5.90 34.42
C LEU A 205 -3.78 -7.04 35.37
N GLN A 206 -4.42 -7.20 36.53
CA GLN A 206 -4.14 -8.27 37.47
C GLN A 206 -4.45 -9.66 36.87
N ALA A 207 -5.58 -9.79 36.18
CA ALA A 207 -5.96 -11.04 35.54
C ALA A 207 -4.93 -11.43 34.45
N ASP A 208 -4.55 -10.49 33.59
CA ASP A 208 -3.57 -10.72 32.52
C ASP A 208 -2.19 -11.11 33.08
N LEU A 209 -1.74 -10.43 34.13
CA LEU A 209 -0.47 -10.73 34.80
C LEU A 209 -0.50 -12.10 35.51
N THR A 210 -1.61 -12.44 36.17
CA THR A 210 -1.78 -13.71 36.89
C THR A 210 -1.86 -14.87 35.90
N GLU A 211 -2.64 -14.72 34.83
CA GLU A 211 -2.77 -15.71 33.75
C GLU A 211 -1.43 -15.93 33.05
N GLY A 212 -0.72 -14.85 32.75
CA GLY A 212 0.56 -14.91 32.10
C GLY A 212 1.62 -15.59 32.92
N LYS A 213 1.66 -15.30 34.22
CA LYS A 213 2.57 -15.99 35.16
C LYS A 213 2.27 -17.48 35.24
N LYS A 214 0.98 -17.85 35.36
CA LYS A 214 0.56 -19.25 35.38
C LYS A 214 0.90 -19.99 34.09
N ALA A 215 0.68 -19.34 32.93
CA ALA A 215 1.02 -19.89 31.62
C ALA A 215 2.55 -20.09 31.50
N PHE A 216 3.35 -19.10 31.92
CA PHE A 216 4.81 -19.19 31.93
C PHE A 216 5.32 -20.32 32.83
N GLU A 217 4.84 -20.42 34.07
CA GLU A 217 5.22 -21.48 35.01
C GLU A 217 4.83 -22.87 34.49
N THR A 218 3.65 -22.99 33.89
CA THR A 218 3.18 -24.23 33.28
C THR A 218 4.03 -24.64 32.08
N ALA A 219 4.30 -23.68 31.19
CA ALA A 219 5.13 -23.89 30.03
C ALA A 219 6.58 -24.19 30.39
N GLY A 220 7.11 -23.52 31.42
CA GLY A 220 8.45 -23.80 31.98
C GLY A 220 8.58 -25.21 32.55
N LYS A 221 7.58 -25.69 33.30
CA LYS A 221 7.52 -27.07 33.80
C LYS A 221 7.37 -28.11 32.67
N ALA A 222 6.53 -27.83 31.68
CA ALA A 222 6.31 -28.70 30.54
C ALA A 222 7.50 -28.73 29.55
N ALA A 223 8.37 -27.74 29.61
CA ALA A 223 9.52 -27.64 28.72
C ALA A 223 10.58 -28.70 28.97
N ASN A 224 10.65 -29.24 30.20
CA ASN A 224 11.58 -30.32 30.59
C ASN A 224 13.01 -30.10 30.02
N ASN A 225 13.57 -28.89 30.21
CA ASN A 225 14.86 -28.41 29.67
C ASN A 225 14.97 -28.34 28.12
N ASP A 226 13.87 -28.46 27.38
CA ASP A 226 13.87 -28.24 25.93
C ASP A 226 14.06 -26.74 25.62
N PRO A 227 15.17 -26.35 24.98
CA PRO A 227 15.48 -24.94 24.76
C PRO A 227 14.46 -24.19 23.88
N GLN A 228 13.79 -24.88 22.96
CA GLN A 228 12.78 -24.25 22.09
C GLN A 228 11.48 -23.97 22.85
N LYS A 229 11.07 -24.89 23.73
CA LYS A 229 9.90 -24.72 24.58
C LYS A 229 10.14 -23.65 25.65
N ILE A 230 11.35 -23.62 26.24
CA ILE A 230 11.76 -22.58 27.19
C ILE A 230 11.70 -21.20 26.50
N LYS A 231 12.23 -21.10 25.28
CA LYS A 231 12.18 -19.86 24.49
C LYS A 231 10.74 -19.40 24.19
N ALA A 232 9.86 -20.32 23.80
CA ALA A 232 8.46 -19.99 23.53
C ALA A 232 7.73 -19.53 24.81
N ALA A 233 8.01 -20.15 25.97
CA ALA A 233 7.46 -19.73 27.26
C ALA A 233 7.93 -18.32 27.63
N VAL A 234 9.22 -18.02 27.44
CA VAL A 234 9.80 -16.69 27.70
C VAL A 234 9.17 -15.64 26.77
N GLU A 235 9.04 -15.93 25.48
CA GLU A 235 8.44 -15.00 24.50
C GLU A 235 6.96 -14.74 24.80
N GLY A 236 6.20 -15.75 25.21
CA GLY A 236 4.80 -15.62 25.64
C GLY A 236 4.65 -14.72 26.87
N TYR A 237 5.46 -14.95 27.91
CA TYR A 237 5.43 -14.13 29.12
C TYR A 237 5.86 -12.67 28.84
N LEU A 238 6.83 -12.46 27.97
CA LEU A 238 7.28 -11.16 27.49
C LEU A 238 6.12 -10.33 26.92
N GLY A 239 5.32 -10.95 26.04
CA GLY A 239 4.15 -10.29 25.45
C GLY A 239 3.13 -9.83 26.50
N ILE A 240 2.93 -10.62 27.55
CA ILE A 240 2.02 -10.27 28.66
C ILE A 240 2.55 -9.10 29.48
N LEU A 241 3.83 -9.11 29.84
CA LEU A 241 4.46 -8.01 30.58
C LEU A 241 4.39 -6.69 29.82
N GLN A 242 4.51 -6.72 28.49
CA GLN A 242 4.41 -5.53 27.66
C GLN A 242 2.99 -4.96 27.60
N ARG A 243 1.98 -5.83 27.51
CA ARG A 243 0.57 -5.39 27.57
C ARG A 243 0.26 -4.74 28.91
N SER A 244 0.74 -5.34 30.00
CA SER A 244 0.56 -4.83 31.35
C SER A 244 1.22 -3.45 31.54
N ALA A 245 2.39 -3.24 30.97
CA ALA A 245 3.06 -1.94 30.98
C ALA A 245 2.26 -0.86 30.20
N ALA A 246 1.60 -1.21 29.09
CA ALA A 246 0.73 -0.31 28.36
C ALA A 246 -0.51 0.09 29.17
N GLN A 247 -1.15 -0.88 29.80
CA GLN A 247 -2.32 -0.64 30.63
C GLN A 247 -2.00 0.26 31.83
N LEU A 248 -0.84 0.05 32.46
CA LEU A 248 -0.37 0.90 33.56
C LEU A 248 -0.13 2.36 33.12
N ARG A 249 0.39 2.58 31.92
CA ARG A 249 0.56 3.95 31.38
C ARG A 249 -0.77 4.62 31.12
N THR A 250 -1.70 3.91 30.51
CA THR A 250 -3.06 4.41 30.29
C THR A 250 -3.70 4.80 31.60
N LEU A 251 -3.60 3.93 32.63
CA LEU A 251 -4.08 4.19 33.97
C LEU A 251 -3.43 5.43 34.58
N ALA A 252 -2.11 5.56 34.53
CA ALA A 252 -1.39 6.69 35.09
C ALA A 252 -1.77 8.01 34.40
N THR A 253 -1.98 8.01 33.07
CA THR A 253 -2.40 9.19 32.31
C THR A 253 -3.83 9.58 32.67
N VAL A 254 -4.76 8.64 32.64
CA VAL A 254 -6.18 8.86 32.97
C VAL A 254 -6.34 9.36 34.42
N ALA A 255 -5.57 8.82 35.33
CA ALA A 255 -5.64 9.18 36.72
C ALA A 255 -5.00 10.54 37.02
N ALA A 256 -3.91 10.91 36.35
CA ALA A 256 -3.31 12.23 36.44
C ALA A 256 -4.27 13.34 36.01
N ASP A 257 -5.07 13.06 34.98
CA ASP A 257 -6.06 14.01 34.44
C ASP A 257 -7.33 14.09 35.29
N ALA A 258 -7.65 13.06 36.09
CA ALA A 258 -8.89 13.01 36.87
C ALA A 258 -8.84 13.82 38.18
N ASN A 259 -7.75 14.52 38.48
CA ASN A 259 -7.51 15.21 39.73
C ASN A 259 -7.76 14.34 40.99
N GLU A 260 -7.61 13.03 40.80
CA GLU A 260 -7.69 12.04 41.89
C GLU A 260 -6.45 12.18 42.80
N PRO A 261 -6.61 12.06 44.09
CA PRO A 261 -5.54 12.40 45.01
C PRO A 261 -4.30 11.50 44.83
N ASN A 262 -3.18 12.13 44.91
CA ASN A 262 -1.77 11.72 45.09
C ASN A 262 -1.34 10.23 44.89
N GLN A 263 -2.23 9.26 45.05
CA GLN A 263 -1.89 7.83 44.97
C GLN A 263 -1.71 7.32 43.55
N VAL A 264 -2.42 7.93 42.56
CA VAL A 264 -2.29 7.57 41.14
C VAL A 264 -1.18 8.35 40.49
N LEU A 265 -0.94 9.60 40.90
CA LEU A 265 0.22 10.38 40.46
C LEU A 265 1.54 9.72 40.91
N GLN A 266 1.52 8.99 42.04
CA GLN A 266 2.65 8.16 42.49
C GLN A 266 2.88 6.92 41.63
N LEU A 267 1.92 6.46 40.85
CA LEU A 267 2.07 5.35 39.89
C LEU A 267 2.95 5.70 38.69
N LYS A 268 3.12 6.96 38.34
CA LYS A 268 3.93 7.36 37.19
C LYS A 268 5.44 7.10 37.34
N PRO A 269 6.08 7.45 38.46
CA PRO A 269 7.47 7.05 38.72
C PRO A 269 7.64 5.54 38.86
N ASP A 270 6.70 4.88 39.50
CA ASP A 270 6.73 3.42 39.66
C ASP A 270 6.56 2.69 38.34
N HIS A 271 5.80 3.25 37.42
CA HIS A 271 5.62 2.78 36.06
C HIS A 271 6.93 2.79 35.23
N ASP A 272 7.70 3.89 35.30
CA ASP A 272 8.98 3.97 34.58
C ASP A 272 10.03 3.03 35.18
N ASN A 273 9.98 2.81 36.51
CA ASN A 273 10.76 1.81 37.19
C ASN A 273 10.37 0.38 36.79
N ILE A 274 9.06 0.08 36.70
CA ILE A 274 8.57 -1.24 36.29
C ILE A 274 9.02 -1.57 34.88
N ILE A 275 9.04 -0.61 33.97
CA ILE A 275 9.54 -0.84 32.60
C ILE A 275 11.03 -1.18 32.60
N SER A 276 11.81 -0.46 33.43
CA SER A 276 13.24 -0.70 33.55
C SER A 276 13.53 -2.07 34.21
N GLU A 277 12.76 -2.43 35.21
CA GLU A 277 12.83 -3.73 35.88
C GLU A 277 12.38 -4.86 34.94
N HIS A 278 11.28 -4.67 34.17
CA HIS A 278 10.84 -5.62 33.17
C HIS A 278 11.94 -5.90 32.15
N ARG A 279 12.62 -4.88 31.67
CA ARG A 279 13.71 -5.05 30.71
C ARG A 279 14.84 -5.90 31.26
N ARG A 280 15.22 -5.70 32.53
CA ARG A 280 16.24 -6.52 33.23
C ARG A 280 15.81 -7.97 33.40
N ILE A 281 14.56 -8.21 33.79
CA ILE A 281 13.99 -9.55 33.94
C ILE A 281 14.00 -10.28 32.61
N LEU A 282 13.64 -9.58 31.53
CA LEU A 282 13.66 -10.11 30.18
C LEU A 282 15.07 -10.51 29.74
N GLU A 283 16.06 -9.66 29.99
CA GLU A 283 17.45 -9.95 29.70
C GLU A 283 17.95 -11.16 30.53
N SER A 284 17.47 -11.35 31.78
CA SER A 284 17.75 -12.51 32.58
C SER A 284 17.12 -13.77 32.00
N LEU A 285 15.83 -13.73 31.68
CA LEU A 285 15.11 -14.87 31.08
C LEU A 285 15.68 -15.28 29.71
N TYR A 286 16.13 -14.31 28.91
CA TYR A 286 16.85 -14.60 27.67
C TYR A 286 18.22 -15.23 27.91
N ARG A 287 18.94 -14.82 28.98
CA ARG A 287 20.19 -15.48 29.41
C ARG A 287 19.94 -16.90 29.83
N ASP A 288 18.95 -17.14 30.69
CA ASP A 288 18.62 -18.46 31.21
C ASP A 288 18.17 -19.40 30.08
N ALA A 289 17.36 -18.92 29.13
CA ALA A 289 16.98 -19.65 27.92
C ALA A 289 18.19 -19.95 27.01
N ARG A 290 19.15 -19.01 26.92
CA ARG A 290 20.42 -19.23 26.20
C ARG A 290 21.29 -20.26 26.91
N ASP A 291 21.43 -20.15 28.24
CA ASP A 291 22.26 -21.05 29.05
C ASP A 291 21.68 -22.46 29.07
N ALA A 292 20.34 -22.61 29.10
CA ALA A 292 19.68 -23.91 28.90
C ALA A 292 19.96 -24.51 27.53
N ARG A 293 19.94 -23.67 26.47
CA ARG A 293 20.27 -24.09 25.09
C ARG A 293 21.73 -24.56 24.95
N LEU A 294 22.61 -24.04 25.81
CA LEU A 294 24.03 -24.44 25.90
C LEU A 294 24.27 -25.60 26.88
N GLY A 295 23.20 -26.25 27.39
CA GLY A 295 23.30 -27.38 28.32
C GLY A 295 23.67 -26.98 29.76
N LYS A 296 23.52 -25.70 30.12
CA LYS A 296 23.73 -25.22 31.49
C LYS A 296 22.45 -25.34 32.30
N LYS A 297 22.59 -25.65 33.61
CA LYS A 297 21.43 -25.64 34.53
C LYS A 297 20.82 -24.24 34.63
N LEU A 298 19.47 -24.14 34.56
CA LEU A 298 18.74 -22.90 34.84
C LEU A 298 19.05 -22.44 36.29
N LYS A 299 19.33 -21.15 36.43
CA LYS A 299 19.58 -20.55 37.75
C LYS A 299 18.28 -20.41 38.54
N GLU A 300 18.43 -20.43 39.88
CA GLU A 300 17.37 -20.01 40.78
C GLU A 300 16.93 -18.54 40.48
N GLU A 301 15.75 -18.19 40.96
CA GLU A 301 15.14 -16.85 40.81
C GLU A 301 16.15 -15.72 41.09
N THR A 302 16.32 -14.81 40.13
CA THR A 302 17.26 -13.70 40.23
C THR A 302 16.80 -12.67 41.29
N PRO A 303 17.71 -11.89 41.88
CA PRO A 303 17.34 -10.78 42.75
C PRO A 303 16.34 -9.80 42.08
N GLU A 304 16.48 -9.56 40.79
CA GLU A 304 15.60 -8.69 40.00
C GLU A 304 14.20 -9.28 39.88
N GLU A 305 14.03 -10.58 39.69
CA GLU A 305 12.72 -11.25 39.68
C GLU A 305 12.02 -11.16 41.04
N LYS A 306 12.76 -11.27 42.15
CA LYS A 306 12.21 -11.08 43.52
C LYS A 306 11.73 -9.65 43.71
N VAL A 307 12.50 -8.66 43.26
CA VAL A 307 12.12 -7.23 43.37
C VAL A 307 10.87 -6.96 42.50
N TRP A 308 10.82 -7.53 41.32
CA TRP A 308 9.65 -7.37 40.42
C TRP A 308 8.39 -8.00 41.02
N LYS A 309 8.45 -9.20 41.57
CA LYS A 309 7.31 -9.84 42.25
C LYS A 309 6.81 -9.01 43.44
N LYS A 310 7.71 -8.45 44.22
CA LYS A 310 7.34 -7.55 45.34
C LYS A 310 6.62 -6.31 44.83
N ARG A 311 7.09 -5.70 43.72
CA ARG A 311 6.49 -4.52 43.12
C ARG A 311 5.09 -4.80 42.57
N LEU A 312 4.89 -5.98 41.96
CA LEU A 312 3.59 -6.45 41.47
C LEU A 312 2.57 -6.60 42.62
N GLU A 313 3.01 -7.13 43.75
CA GLU A 313 2.15 -7.25 44.97
C GLU A 313 1.79 -5.87 45.55
N GLU A 314 2.71 -4.89 45.52
CA GLU A 314 2.44 -3.51 45.92
C GLU A 314 1.39 -2.85 44.97
N LEU A 315 1.53 -2.96 43.64
CA LEU A 315 0.57 -2.48 42.67
C LEU A 315 -0.81 -3.13 42.79
N LYS A 316 -0.84 -4.42 43.15
CA LYS A 316 -2.08 -5.14 43.40
C LYS A 316 -2.81 -4.57 44.61
N LYS A 317 -2.08 -4.28 45.73
CA LYS A 317 -2.67 -3.64 46.90
C LYS A 317 -3.20 -2.25 46.62
N ASP A 318 -2.50 -1.48 45.77
CA ASP A 318 -2.95 -0.16 45.38
C ASP A 318 -4.19 -0.24 44.46
N ALA A 319 -4.24 -1.23 43.58
CA ALA A 319 -5.41 -1.52 42.75
C ALA A 319 -6.64 -1.90 43.60
N ASP A 320 -6.45 -2.73 44.62
CA ASP A 320 -7.54 -3.13 45.53
C ASP A 320 -8.07 -1.93 46.33
N ARG A 321 -7.20 -1.02 46.79
CA ARG A 321 -7.62 0.24 47.42
C ARG A 321 -8.39 1.17 46.49
N PHE A 322 -7.98 1.24 45.25
CA PHE A 322 -8.70 1.98 44.18
C PHE A 322 -10.07 1.37 43.93
N GLY A 323 -10.16 0.04 43.90
CA GLY A 323 -11.39 -0.71 43.69
C GLY A 323 -12.47 -0.36 44.70
N GLN A 324 -12.07 -0.30 45.97
CA GLN A 324 -13.01 0.02 47.04
C GLN A 324 -13.56 1.46 46.98
N ARG A 325 -12.85 2.40 46.38
CA ARG A 325 -13.30 3.79 46.19
C ARG A 325 -14.24 3.96 44.99
N THR A 326 -14.09 3.15 43.97
CA THR A 326 -14.87 3.25 42.73
C THR A 326 -16.16 2.45 42.76
N GLU A 327 -16.31 1.44 43.60
CA GLU A 327 -17.57 0.67 43.74
C GLU A 327 -18.78 1.51 44.20
N LYS A 328 -18.55 2.64 44.85
CA LYS A 328 -19.60 3.56 45.27
C LYS A 328 -20.21 4.40 44.16
N LYS A 329 -19.68 4.34 42.90
CA LYS A 329 -20.12 5.17 41.75
C LYS A 329 -20.72 4.38 40.59
N LYS A 330 -21.17 3.14 40.80
CA LYS A 330 -21.64 2.19 39.73
C LYS A 330 -23.00 2.51 39.10
N GLU A 331 -23.62 3.68 39.29
CA GLU A 331 -25.02 3.90 38.87
C GLU A 331 -25.26 4.74 37.62
N ALA A 332 -24.31 4.96 36.75
CA ALA A 332 -24.57 5.61 35.49
C ALA A 332 -24.01 4.85 34.29
N LYS A 333 -24.71 3.81 33.85
CA LYS A 333 -24.53 3.22 32.52
C LYS A 333 -25.08 4.20 31.46
N GLY A 334 -24.24 5.12 31.04
CA GLY A 334 -24.48 5.87 29.79
C GLY A 334 -24.29 4.92 28.63
N ILE A 335 -25.40 4.37 28.15
CA ILE A 335 -25.41 3.36 27.07
C ILE A 335 -25.32 4.13 25.75
N GLY A 336 -24.10 4.29 25.19
CA GLY A 336 -23.94 4.61 23.78
C GLY A 336 -24.17 3.37 22.92
N ASP A 337 -24.49 3.56 21.64
CA ASP A 337 -24.48 2.47 20.66
C ASP A 337 -23.20 2.53 19.80
N LEU A 338 -22.83 1.40 19.23
CA LEU A 338 -21.58 1.28 18.47
C LEU A 338 -21.62 2.04 17.15
N SER A 339 -22.80 2.25 16.57
CA SER A 339 -22.94 3.02 15.34
C SER A 339 -22.61 4.50 15.55
N ASN A 340 -23.12 5.13 16.63
CA ASN A 340 -22.73 6.48 17.03
C ASN A 340 -21.26 6.53 17.50
N GLY A 341 -20.81 5.52 18.25
CA GLY A 341 -19.44 5.41 18.73
C GLY A 341 -18.40 5.48 17.61
N GLN A 342 -18.62 4.79 16.48
CA GLN A 342 -17.66 4.83 15.36
C GLN A 342 -17.54 6.24 14.74
N TYR A 343 -18.65 6.99 14.62
CA TYR A 343 -18.57 8.38 14.07
C TYR A 343 -17.89 9.33 15.04
N GLY A 344 -18.07 9.15 16.34
CA GLY A 344 -17.30 9.88 17.35
C GLY A 344 -15.80 9.61 17.22
N THR A 345 -15.41 8.33 17.14
CA THR A 345 -14.00 7.93 16.98
C THR A 345 -13.41 8.42 15.64
N LEU A 346 -14.17 8.34 14.54
CA LEU A 346 -13.77 8.82 13.22
C LEU A 346 -13.59 10.33 13.19
N GLY A 347 -14.53 11.07 13.78
CA GLY A 347 -14.44 12.51 13.86
C GLY A 347 -13.22 12.98 14.64
N ALA A 348 -12.94 12.35 15.77
CA ALA A 348 -11.73 12.63 16.55
C ALA A 348 -10.45 12.30 15.78
N TRP A 349 -10.44 11.20 15.03
CA TRP A 349 -9.31 10.84 14.17
C TRP A 349 -9.10 11.84 13.04
N ALA A 350 -10.17 12.25 12.36
CA ALA A 350 -10.12 13.27 11.30
C ALA A 350 -9.60 14.61 11.82
N LEU A 351 -10.01 15.01 13.04
CA LEU A 351 -9.50 16.20 13.70
C LEU A 351 -8.00 16.10 13.97
N THR A 352 -7.52 14.95 14.45
CA THR A 352 -6.08 14.73 14.70
C THR A 352 -5.28 14.76 13.40
N ASP A 353 -5.80 14.16 12.32
CA ASP A 353 -5.15 14.21 10.99
C ASP A 353 -5.11 15.65 10.44
N ALA A 354 -6.12 16.45 10.77
CA ALA A 354 -6.14 17.89 10.54
C ALA A 354 -5.31 18.71 11.55
N ASN A 355 -4.43 18.11 12.35
CA ASN A 355 -3.60 18.74 13.40
C ASN A 355 -4.40 19.49 14.48
N VAL A 356 -5.62 19.05 14.79
CA VAL A 356 -6.39 19.48 15.95
C VAL A 356 -6.11 18.52 17.09
N GLU A 357 -5.61 19.01 18.21
CA GLU A 357 -5.21 18.17 19.34
C GLU A 357 -6.41 17.50 20.00
N ILE A 358 -6.39 16.18 20.10
CA ILE A 358 -7.33 15.35 20.87
C ILE A 358 -6.58 14.77 22.07
N PRO A 359 -7.08 14.95 23.31
CA PRO A 359 -6.40 14.47 24.50
C PRO A 359 -6.19 12.96 24.50
N LEU A 360 -5.05 12.50 25.00
CA LEU A 360 -4.76 11.05 25.10
C LEU A 360 -5.82 10.29 25.92
N LYS A 361 -6.41 10.95 26.92
CA LYS A 361 -7.51 10.40 27.71
C LYS A 361 -8.74 10.04 26.86
N TYR A 362 -9.07 10.84 25.83
CA TYR A 362 -10.13 10.50 24.88
C TYR A 362 -9.85 9.15 24.22
N TRP A 363 -8.63 9.00 23.73
CA TRP A 363 -8.22 7.76 23.05
C TRP A 363 -8.23 6.55 23.99
N ALA A 364 -7.78 6.74 25.24
CA ALA A 364 -7.78 5.69 26.25
C ALA A 364 -9.20 5.18 26.58
N ILE A 365 -10.14 6.10 26.74
CA ILE A 365 -11.54 5.77 27.05
C ILE A 365 -12.21 5.11 25.84
N SER A 366 -11.97 5.64 24.64
CA SER A 366 -12.50 5.08 23.40
C SER A 366 -11.94 3.68 23.12
N ASP A 367 -10.64 3.46 23.33
CA ASP A 367 -10.01 2.15 23.16
C ASP A 367 -10.62 1.09 24.10
N ALA A 368 -10.78 1.45 25.38
CA ALA A 368 -11.41 0.58 26.35
C ALA A 368 -12.84 0.23 25.95
N PHE A 369 -13.64 1.22 25.56
CA PHE A 369 -15.02 1.01 25.11
C PHE A 369 -15.11 0.00 23.97
N TRP A 370 -14.30 0.16 22.94
CA TRP A 370 -14.32 -0.73 21.77
C TRP A 370 -13.86 -2.14 22.09
N ARG A 371 -12.84 -2.30 22.92
CA ARG A 371 -12.33 -3.62 23.34
C ARG A 371 -13.31 -4.37 24.23
N ASP A 372 -13.94 -3.65 25.17
CA ASP A 372 -14.93 -4.24 26.08
C ASP A 372 -16.26 -4.58 25.38
N ALA A 373 -16.56 -3.92 24.26
CA ALA A 373 -17.73 -4.19 23.43
C ALA A 373 -17.59 -5.40 22.48
N GLN A 374 -16.38 -5.99 22.36
CA GLN A 374 -16.16 -7.15 21.50
C GLN A 374 -16.80 -8.41 22.08
N ASN A 375 -17.55 -9.13 21.24
CA ASN A 375 -18.09 -10.44 21.60
C ASN A 375 -16.98 -11.50 21.70
N PRO A 376 -17.18 -12.60 22.42
CA PRO A 376 -16.21 -13.69 22.56
C PRO A 376 -15.77 -14.33 21.23
N ASP A 377 -16.62 -14.28 20.19
CA ASP A 377 -16.31 -14.78 18.84
C ASP A 377 -15.46 -13.81 18.00
N GLY A 378 -15.17 -12.62 18.51
CA GLY A 378 -14.41 -11.58 17.80
C GLY A 378 -15.27 -10.55 17.08
N SER A 379 -16.60 -10.71 17.04
CA SER A 379 -17.54 -9.78 16.41
C SER A 379 -17.91 -8.60 17.34
N TRP A 380 -18.66 -7.65 16.77
CA TRP A 380 -19.36 -6.59 17.49
C TRP A 380 -20.82 -6.56 17.07
N GLN A 381 -21.68 -6.15 17.98
CA GLN A 381 -23.11 -5.99 17.75
C GLN A 381 -23.55 -4.56 18.04
N TYR A 382 -24.75 -4.16 17.57
CA TYR A 382 -25.23 -2.77 17.65
C TYR A 382 -25.23 -2.20 19.07
N SER A 383 -25.68 -2.99 20.03
CA SER A 383 -25.65 -2.65 21.47
C SER A 383 -25.54 -3.93 22.29
N PRO A 384 -25.12 -3.84 23.56
CA PRO A 384 -24.92 -5.02 24.43
C PRO A 384 -26.13 -5.95 24.53
N ASN A 385 -27.32 -5.44 24.26
CA ASN A 385 -28.59 -6.18 24.43
C ASN A 385 -29.26 -6.55 23.10
N LYS A 386 -28.64 -6.30 21.93
CA LYS A 386 -29.23 -6.53 20.60
C LYS A 386 -28.20 -7.14 19.66
N SER A 387 -28.38 -8.40 19.33
CA SER A 387 -27.55 -9.13 18.35
C SER A 387 -27.83 -8.76 16.89
N GLU A 388 -28.25 -7.51 16.63
CA GLU A 388 -28.56 -7.04 15.29
C GLU A 388 -27.32 -6.42 14.64
N HIS A 389 -27.27 -6.51 13.31
CA HIS A 389 -26.27 -5.80 12.47
C HIS A 389 -24.80 -6.17 12.70
N ILE A 390 -24.53 -7.41 13.06
CA ILE A 390 -23.20 -7.91 13.42
C ILE A 390 -22.15 -7.60 12.34
N LEU A 391 -22.48 -7.77 11.05
CA LEU A 391 -21.53 -7.50 9.95
C LEU A 391 -21.02 -6.06 9.94
N SER A 392 -21.93 -5.08 9.88
CA SER A 392 -21.53 -3.66 9.81
C SER A 392 -20.94 -3.17 11.12
N MET A 393 -21.42 -3.70 12.26
CA MET A 393 -20.87 -3.32 13.58
C MET A 393 -19.51 -3.94 13.83
N THR A 394 -19.24 -5.14 13.34
CA THR A 394 -17.88 -5.73 13.39
C THR A 394 -16.89 -4.90 12.59
N MET A 395 -17.28 -4.44 11.39
CA MET A 395 -16.43 -3.50 10.63
C MET A 395 -16.20 -2.19 11.41
N ALA A 396 -17.24 -1.65 12.03
CA ALA A 396 -17.16 -0.42 12.82
C ALA A 396 -16.24 -0.57 14.05
N GLY A 397 -16.40 -1.66 14.80
CA GLY A 397 -15.61 -1.96 15.99
C GLY A 397 -14.14 -2.19 15.66
N LEU A 398 -13.88 -3.04 14.70
CA LEU A 398 -12.52 -3.37 14.28
C LEU A 398 -11.78 -2.13 13.71
N ALA A 399 -12.44 -1.33 12.85
CA ALA A 399 -11.86 -0.09 12.34
C ALA A 399 -11.56 0.91 13.48
N SER A 400 -12.46 1.02 14.46
CA SER A 400 -12.27 1.90 15.61
C SER A 400 -11.12 1.45 16.51
N VAL A 401 -10.95 0.14 16.73
CA VAL A 401 -9.80 -0.39 17.48
C VAL A 401 -8.49 -0.13 16.74
N PHE A 402 -8.46 -0.23 15.41
CA PHE A 402 -7.28 0.18 14.64
C PHE A 402 -6.92 1.65 14.85
N ILE A 403 -7.93 2.54 14.85
CA ILE A 403 -7.73 3.97 15.07
C ILE A 403 -7.21 4.22 16.49
N THR A 404 -7.89 3.70 17.53
CA THR A 404 -7.51 3.95 18.93
C THR A 404 -6.12 3.39 19.25
N SER A 405 -5.79 2.20 18.71
CA SER A 405 -4.46 1.60 18.85
C SER A 405 -3.35 2.50 18.28
N GLU A 406 -3.63 3.32 17.27
CA GLU A 406 -2.65 4.26 16.73
C GLU A 406 -2.15 5.27 17.78
N PHE A 407 -3.01 5.65 18.74
CA PHE A 407 -2.69 6.61 19.78
C PHE A 407 -2.24 5.94 21.08
N MET A 408 -2.75 4.74 21.38
CA MET A 408 -2.47 4.05 22.63
C MET A 408 -1.12 3.34 22.63
N ASP A 409 -0.65 2.89 21.48
CA ASP A 409 0.55 2.04 21.37
C ASP A 409 1.85 2.82 21.09
N MET A 410 1.81 4.13 21.24
CA MET A 410 2.94 5.00 20.88
C MET A 410 4.29 4.67 21.57
N GLU A 411 4.33 3.98 22.69
CA GLU A 411 5.58 3.73 23.42
C GLU A 411 6.05 2.26 23.52
N LEU A 412 5.20 1.25 23.16
CA LEU A 412 5.53 -0.18 23.30
C LEU A 412 6.06 -0.87 22.05
N ARG A 413 6.79 -0.20 21.22
CA ARG A 413 6.91 -0.39 19.80
C ARG A 413 8.07 -1.27 19.32
N MET A 414 8.80 -1.89 20.22
CA MET A 414 10.04 -2.59 19.87
C MET A 414 9.93 -4.11 19.78
N GLN A 415 8.75 -4.70 20.05
CA GLN A 415 8.58 -6.16 20.07
C GLN A 415 7.28 -6.63 19.43
N PRO A 416 7.23 -7.90 18.93
CA PRO A 416 6.03 -8.49 18.34
C PRO A 416 4.88 -8.43 19.35
N ARG A 417 3.77 -7.83 18.95
CA ARG A 417 2.59 -7.74 19.78
C ARG A 417 1.43 -8.43 19.12
N GLU A 418 0.89 -9.44 19.80
CA GLU A 418 -0.43 -9.97 19.48
C GLU A 418 -1.48 -9.05 20.12
N ASP A 419 -2.31 -8.43 19.31
CA ASP A 419 -3.52 -7.74 19.77
C ASP A 419 -4.71 -8.68 19.62
N LYS A 420 -5.06 -9.38 20.70
CA LYS A 420 -6.13 -10.39 20.69
C LYS A 420 -7.46 -9.86 20.17
N THR A 421 -7.76 -8.58 20.40
CA THR A 421 -9.00 -7.94 19.91
C THR A 421 -8.95 -7.78 18.39
N ILE A 422 -7.84 -7.28 17.87
CA ILE A 422 -7.66 -7.13 16.41
C ILE A 422 -7.61 -8.50 15.75
N ASP A 423 -6.84 -9.44 16.30
CA ASP A 423 -6.67 -10.78 15.72
C ASP A 423 -8.00 -11.54 15.68
N ALA A 424 -8.81 -11.51 16.76
CA ALA A 424 -10.13 -12.10 16.79
C ALA A 424 -11.10 -11.44 15.81
N GLY A 425 -11.06 -10.10 15.70
CA GLY A 425 -11.88 -9.35 14.74
C GLY A 425 -11.51 -9.67 13.29
N ILE A 426 -10.22 -9.68 12.95
CA ILE A 426 -9.74 -10.05 11.60
C ILE A 426 -10.15 -11.48 11.27
N LYS A 427 -9.96 -12.42 12.19
CA LYS A 427 -10.37 -13.82 11.99
C LYS A 427 -11.87 -13.92 11.71
N TRP A 428 -12.70 -13.22 12.50
CA TRP A 428 -14.14 -13.22 12.29
C TRP A 428 -14.50 -12.66 10.90
N VAL A 429 -13.86 -11.57 10.48
CA VAL A 429 -14.07 -10.99 9.14
C VAL A 429 -13.68 -11.98 8.05
N ASP A 430 -12.52 -12.64 8.20
CA ASP A 430 -12.05 -13.64 7.24
C ASP A 430 -13.03 -14.81 7.07
N GLU A 431 -13.60 -15.30 8.17
CA GLU A 431 -14.57 -16.41 8.19
C GLU A 431 -15.96 -16.03 7.65
N HIS A 432 -16.38 -14.76 7.77
CA HIS A 432 -17.73 -14.31 7.44
C HIS A 432 -17.80 -13.38 6.20
N TYR A 433 -16.66 -13.10 5.58
CA TYR A 433 -16.64 -12.23 4.41
C TYR A 433 -17.41 -12.85 3.23
N SER A 434 -18.26 -12.01 2.62
CA SER A 434 -18.93 -12.32 1.35
C SER A 434 -19.11 -11.05 0.52
N GLY A 435 -18.62 -11.05 -0.72
CA GLY A 435 -18.82 -9.95 -1.66
C GLY A 435 -20.28 -9.67 -1.98
N LYS A 436 -21.19 -10.63 -1.72
CA LYS A 436 -22.66 -10.44 -1.87
C LYS A 436 -23.23 -9.41 -0.90
N ASN A 437 -22.54 -9.12 0.21
CA ASN A 437 -22.95 -8.09 1.17
C ASN A 437 -22.72 -6.65 0.63
N ALA A 438 -22.20 -6.52 -0.59
CA ALA A 438 -22.00 -5.23 -1.27
C ALA A 438 -23.31 -4.47 -1.61
N SER A 439 -24.48 -5.05 -1.39
CA SER A 439 -25.75 -4.34 -1.40
C SER A 439 -25.95 -3.42 -0.20
N ASP A 440 -25.18 -3.57 0.87
CA ASP A 440 -25.16 -2.69 2.03
C ASP A 440 -24.01 -1.68 1.95
N ALA A 441 -24.30 -0.47 1.51
CA ALA A 441 -23.31 0.60 1.36
C ALA A 441 -22.66 1.00 2.70
N TYR A 442 -23.37 0.87 3.81
CA TYR A 442 -22.81 1.15 5.14
C TYR A 442 -21.79 0.08 5.59
N TYR A 443 -22.10 -1.19 5.30
CA TYR A 443 -21.12 -2.28 5.47
C TYR A 443 -19.87 -2.06 4.62
N LEU A 444 -20.05 -1.68 3.33
CA LEU A 444 -18.93 -1.40 2.43
C LEU A 444 -18.01 -0.29 2.94
N TYR A 445 -18.59 0.78 3.47
CA TYR A 445 -17.83 1.87 4.10
C TYR A 445 -16.99 1.37 5.29
N GLY A 446 -17.55 0.47 6.10
CA GLY A 446 -16.81 -0.18 7.18
C GLY A 446 -15.71 -1.11 6.68
N LEU A 447 -16.02 -1.96 5.69
CA LEU A 447 -15.08 -2.89 5.07
C LEU A 447 -13.88 -2.16 4.45
N GLU A 448 -14.12 -1.06 3.74
CA GLU A 448 -13.06 -0.22 3.18
C GLU A 448 -12.09 0.24 4.28
N ARG A 449 -12.61 0.75 5.40
CA ARG A 449 -11.79 1.22 6.51
C ARG A 449 -10.99 0.10 7.16
N VAL A 450 -11.61 -1.06 7.38
CA VAL A 450 -10.90 -2.24 7.91
C VAL A 450 -9.81 -2.68 6.94
N GLY A 451 -10.11 -2.78 5.64
CA GLY A 451 -9.16 -3.17 4.62
C GLY A 451 -7.95 -2.22 4.53
N LEU A 452 -8.19 -0.90 4.57
CA LEU A 452 -7.12 0.11 4.52
C LEU A 452 -6.33 0.19 5.84
N ALA A 453 -6.98 0.09 6.99
CA ALA A 453 -6.33 0.18 8.29
C ALA A 453 -5.50 -1.06 8.62
N SER A 454 -5.99 -2.25 8.28
CA SER A 454 -5.28 -3.52 8.46
C SER A 454 -4.27 -3.81 7.36
N GLY A 455 -4.49 -3.25 6.17
CA GLY A 455 -3.74 -3.55 4.96
C GLY A 455 -4.10 -4.90 4.31
N TYR A 456 -4.88 -5.77 4.94
CA TYR A 456 -5.20 -7.09 4.38
C TYR A 456 -5.90 -6.94 3.01
N LYS A 457 -5.29 -7.53 2.00
CA LYS A 457 -5.83 -7.56 0.63
C LYS A 457 -6.94 -8.60 0.47
N PHE A 458 -6.91 -9.65 1.27
CA PHE A 458 -7.82 -10.80 1.17
C PHE A 458 -8.56 -11.04 2.47
N PHE A 459 -9.87 -11.31 2.35
CA PHE A 459 -10.73 -11.85 3.39
C PHE A 459 -11.52 -13.01 2.79
N GLY A 460 -11.63 -14.13 3.51
CA GLY A 460 -12.26 -15.35 3.00
C GLY A 460 -11.60 -15.87 1.71
N GLY A 461 -10.30 -15.67 1.57
CA GLY A 461 -9.53 -16.02 0.37
C GLY A 461 -9.82 -15.15 -0.87
N LYS A 462 -10.63 -14.09 -0.75
CA LYS A 462 -11.00 -13.20 -1.86
C LYS A 462 -10.45 -11.79 -1.68
N ASN A 463 -10.05 -11.17 -2.78
CA ASN A 463 -9.68 -9.77 -2.82
C ASN A 463 -10.94 -8.92 -2.55
N TRP A 464 -11.06 -8.39 -1.32
CA TRP A 464 -12.27 -7.71 -0.87
C TRP A 464 -12.66 -6.53 -1.74
N TYR A 465 -11.68 -5.80 -2.27
CA TYR A 465 -11.96 -4.64 -3.12
C TYR A 465 -12.47 -5.06 -4.50
N LYS A 466 -11.80 -6.04 -5.15
CA LYS A 466 -12.21 -6.54 -6.47
C LYS A 466 -13.58 -7.25 -6.38
N ASP A 467 -13.76 -8.10 -5.39
CA ASP A 467 -14.98 -8.91 -5.23
C ASP A 467 -16.20 -8.04 -4.89
N SER A 468 -16.12 -7.22 -3.83
CA SER A 468 -17.23 -6.32 -3.45
C SER A 468 -17.45 -5.21 -4.48
N GLY A 469 -16.37 -4.65 -5.06
CA GLY A 469 -16.46 -3.62 -6.08
C GLY A 469 -17.19 -4.10 -7.35
N LEU A 470 -16.94 -5.32 -7.78
CA LEU A 470 -17.66 -5.92 -8.92
C LEU A 470 -19.17 -6.05 -8.66
N HIS A 471 -19.55 -6.51 -7.46
CA HIS A 471 -20.96 -6.57 -7.06
C HIS A 471 -21.58 -5.17 -7.01
N LEU A 472 -20.84 -4.20 -6.45
CA LEU A 472 -21.30 -2.82 -6.31
C LEU A 472 -21.56 -2.17 -7.66
N ILE A 473 -20.63 -2.24 -8.63
CA ILE A 473 -20.83 -1.63 -9.95
C ILE A 473 -21.97 -2.26 -10.75
N ARG A 474 -22.20 -3.58 -10.59
CA ARG A 474 -23.35 -4.26 -11.19
C ARG A 474 -24.69 -3.79 -10.63
N ALA A 475 -24.70 -3.36 -9.36
CA ALA A 475 -25.88 -2.86 -8.66
C ALA A 475 -26.19 -1.38 -8.97
N GLN A 476 -25.29 -0.64 -9.64
CA GLN A 476 -25.50 0.78 -9.96
C GLN A 476 -26.72 0.98 -10.85
N ARG A 477 -27.59 1.92 -10.49
CA ARG A 477 -28.82 2.27 -11.21
C ARG A 477 -28.54 3.07 -12.48
N ALA A 478 -29.54 3.18 -13.33
CA ALA A 478 -29.45 3.89 -14.60
C ALA A 478 -29.14 5.39 -14.41
N ASP A 479 -29.63 6.00 -13.33
CA ASP A 479 -29.38 7.41 -12.97
C ASP A 479 -28.01 7.67 -12.34
N GLY A 480 -27.23 6.61 -12.09
CA GLY A 480 -25.89 6.67 -11.48
C GLY A 480 -25.88 6.47 -9.96
N SER A 481 -27.05 6.37 -9.33
CA SER A 481 -27.17 6.16 -7.89
C SER A 481 -27.04 4.70 -7.47
N TRP A 482 -26.88 4.49 -6.16
CA TRP A 482 -27.10 3.21 -5.48
C TRP A 482 -28.20 3.39 -4.43
N GLU A 483 -28.87 2.32 -4.12
CA GLU A 483 -29.87 2.26 -3.05
C GLU A 483 -29.77 0.94 -2.30
N GLY A 484 -30.40 0.87 -1.13
CA GLY A 484 -30.45 -0.35 -0.34
C GLY A 484 -29.50 -0.37 0.82
N GLY A 485 -29.51 -1.49 1.53
CA GLY A 485 -28.72 -1.73 2.73
C GLY A 485 -29.52 -1.62 4.01
N PHE A 486 -28.82 -1.84 5.12
CA PHE A 486 -29.34 -1.94 6.47
C PHE A 486 -30.26 -0.78 6.89
N ILE A 487 -29.94 0.45 6.48
CA ILE A 487 -30.67 1.65 6.94
C ILE A 487 -31.79 2.03 5.95
N LYS A 488 -32.13 1.24 4.94
CA LYS A 488 -32.95 1.69 3.79
C LYS A 488 -32.46 3.08 3.33
N ALA A 489 -31.14 3.19 3.22
CA ALA A 489 -30.47 4.46 3.01
C ALA A 489 -31.03 5.12 1.76
N GLU A 490 -31.40 6.39 1.86
CA GLU A 490 -31.76 7.19 0.71
C GLU A 490 -30.66 7.11 -0.36
N PRO A 491 -31.00 7.20 -1.64
CA PRO A 491 -30.01 7.05 -2.73
C PRO A 491 -28.79 7.96 -2.58
N THR A 492 -28.96 9.18 -2.06
CA THR A 492 -27.88 10.12 -1.79
C THR A 492 -26.86 9.56 -0.78
N ILE A 493 -27.34 8.99 0.31
CA ILE A 493 -26.51 8.40 1.37
C ILE A 493 -25.81 7.13 0.85
N ALA A 494 -26.56 6.22 0.22
CA ALA A 494 -26.00 4.99 -0.31
C ALA A 494 -24.94 5.27 -1.39
N THR A 495 -25.21 6.24 -2.29
CA THR A 495 -24.25 6.65 -3.33
C THR A 495 -22.98 7.23 -2.73
N SER A 496 -23.09 8.03 -1.66
CA SER A 496 -21.94 8.61 -1.00
C SER A 496 -21.02 7.56 -0.39
N TYR A 497 -21.56 6.57 0.34
CA TYR A 497 -20.76 5.46 0.88
C TYR A 497 -20.17 4.58 -0.22
N SER A 498 -20.91 4.33 -1.29
CA SER A 498 -20.42 3.59 -2.46
C SER A 498 -19.24 4.29 -3.13
N LEU A 499 -19.31 5.60 -3.29
CA LEU A 499 -18.20 6.40 -3.82
C LEU A 499 -16.98 6.39 -2.91
N LEU A 500 -17.15 6.47 -1.59
CA LEU A 500 -16.05 6.36 -0.63
C LEU A 500 -15.33 5.02 -0.75
N PHE A 501 -16.09 3.91 -0.81
CA PHE A 501 -15.53 2.58 -1.02
C PHE A 501 -14.72 2.50 -2.32
N LEU A 502 -15.30 2.95 -3.44
CA LEU A 502 -14.64 2.88 -4.74
C LEU A 502 -13.41 3.79 -4.81
N ALA A 503 -13.52 5.04 -4.38
CA ALA A 503 -12.47 6.04 -4.51
C ALA A 503 -11.25 5.72 -3.63
N ARG A 504 -11.47 5.43 -2.35
CA ARG A 504 -10.38 5.21 -1.39
C ARG A 504 -9.73 3.83 -1.56
N GLY A 505 -10.51 2.81 -1.86
CA GLY A 505 -10.00 1.48 -2.14
C GLY A 505 -9.21 1.38 -3.45
N ARG A 506 -9.44 2.30 -4.41
CA ARG A 506 -8.73 2.38 -5.70
C ARG A 506 -7.34 3.00 -5.60
N ASN A 507 -7.04 3.77 -4.57
CA ASN A 507 -5.79 4.51 -4.45
C ASN A 507 -4.55 3.62 -4.68
N ALA A 508 -3.49 4.21 -5.24
CA ALA A 508 -2.23 3.54 -5.55
C ALA A 508 -1.66 2.82 -4.32
N VAL A 509 -1.10 1.64 -4.53
CA VAL A 509 -0.45 0.85 -3.49
C VAL A 509 1.07 0.99 -3.62
N VAL A 510 1.74 1.39 -2.53
CA VAL A 510 3.20 1.55 -2.50
C VAL A 510 3.88 0.22 -2.23
N PHE A 511 3.46 -0.47 -1.17
CA PHE A 511 4.05 -1.70 -0.69
C PHE A 511 3.01 -2.81 -0.52
N ASN A 512 3.35 -3.99 -0.99
CA ASN A 512 2.74 -5.25 -0.56
C ASN A 512 3.64 -5.88 0.50
N LYS A 513 3.23 -5.88 1.78
CA LYS A 513 3.95 -6.55 2.87
C LYS A 513 3.61 -8.03 2.88
N LEU A 514 4.62 -8.88 2.82
CA LEU A 514 4.45 -10.33 2.67
C LEU A 514 4.24 -11.03 4.02
N ILE A 515 3.14 -11.78 4.12
CA ILE A 515 2.91 -12.75 5.21
C ILE A 515 3.67 -14.04 4.90
N TYR A 516 4.42 -14.53 5.87
CA TYR A 516 5.05 -15.84 5.84
C TYR A 516 5.00 -16.50 7.24
N ASP A 517 5.31 -17.76 7.33
CA ASP A 517 5.38 -18.46 8.62
C ASP A 517 6.62 -18.02 9.42
N GLY A 518 6.41 -17.07 10.33
CA GLY A 518 7.47 -16.46 11.13
C GLY A 518 7.17 -15.02 11.56
N PRO A 519 8.16 -14.28 12.09
CA PRO A 519 7.95 -12.94 12.66
C PRO A 519 7.88 -11.85 11.58
N TRP A 520 6.94 -11.97 10.61
CA TRP A 520 6.77 -11.03 9.52
C TRP A 520 6.20 -9.67 9.95
N ASN A 521 5.54 -9.59 11.09
CA ASN A 521 4.81 -8.41 11.54
C ASN A 521 5.22 -7.94 12.94
N ALA A 522 6.53 -7.97 13.23
CA ALA A 522 7.08 -7.46 14.49
C ALA A 522 6.81 -5.95 14.69
N ARG A 523 6.49 -5.26 13.62
CA ARG A 523 6.15 -3.83 13.58
C ARG A 523 4.78 -3.65 12.91
N PRO A 524 3.65 -3.85 13.62
CA PRO A 524 2.31 -3.91 13.00
C PRO A 524 1.86 -2.63 12.27
N ARG A 525 2.38 -1.48 12.65
CA ARG A 525 2.03 -0.17 12.07
C ARG A 525 3.14 0.43 11.20
N ASP A 526 4.24 -0.28 10.97
CA ASP A 526 5.39 0.22 10.22
C ASP A 526 4.98 0.71 8.82
N ASN A 527 4.36 -0.17 8.05
CA ASN A 527 3.98 0.11 6.67
C ASN A 527 2.86 1.16 6.59
N ALA A 528 1.87 1.12 7.49
CA ALA A 528 0.83 2.13 7.58
C ALA A 528 1.42 3.53 7.85
N ASN A 529 2.34 3.64 8.80
CA ASN A 529 2.92 4.93 9.20
C ASN A 529 3.84 5.52 8.14
N VAL A 530 4.70 4.69 7.49
CA VAL A 530 5.54 5.18 6.39
C VAL A 530 4.72 5.58 5.18
N THR A 531 3.66 4.83 4.86
CA THR A 531 2.75 5.16 3.75
C THR A 531 1.98 6.44 4.01
N ALA A 532 1.49 6.66 5.24
CA ALA A 532 0.85 7.92 5.64
C ALA A 532 1.80 9.12 5.52
N TRP A 533 3.08 8.94 5.92
CA TRP A 533 4.10 9.97 5.74
C TRP A 533 4.36 10.24 4.24
N MET A 534 4.48 9.20 3.42
CA MET A 534 4.66 9.33 1.98
C MET A 534 3.46 10.02 1.33
N SER A 535 2.22 9.71 1.72
CA SER A 535 1.01 10.37 1.21
C SER A 535 1.09 11.89 1.37
N LYS A 536 1.60 12.36 2.51
CA LYS A 536 1.83 13.80 2.76
C LYS A 536 2.92 14.39 1.87
N GLN A 537 3.99 13.63 1.56
CA GLN A 537 5.06 14.07 0.66
C GLN A 537 4.61 14.14 -0.80
N TYR A 538 3.75 13.23 -1.22
CA TYR A 538 3.20 13.19 -2.59
C TYR A 538 2.00 14.12 -2.78
N GLU A 539 1.42 14.63 -1.69
CA GLU A 539 0.14 15.35 -1.69
C GLU A 539 -0.98 14.55 -2.38
N LYS A 540 -0.89 13.21 -2.31
CA LYS A 540 -1.86 12.26 -2.86
C LYS A 540 -2.10 11.13 -1.86
N PRO A 541 -3.35 10.70 -1.68
CA PRO A 541 -3.62 9.51 -0.88
C PRO A 541 -3.04 8.27 -1.59
N ILE A 542 -2.21 7.54 -0.88
CA ILE A 542 -1.65 6.26 -1.30
C ILE A 542 -1.89 5.22 -0.21
N ASN A 543 -2.00 3.96 -0.62
CA ASN A 543 -2.32 2.83 0.24
C ASN A 543 -1.12 1.87 0.38
N TRP A 544 -1.25 0.94 1.30
CA TRP A 544 -0.38 -0.20 1.49
C TRP A 544 -1.24 -1.46 1.60
N GLN A 545 -0.63 -2.62 1.40
CA GLN A 545 -1.33 -3.90 1.53
C GLN A 545 -0.48 -4.94 2.23
N VAL A 546 -1.18 -5.97 2.71
CA VAL A 546 -0.62 -7.22 3.22
C VAL A 546 -1.06 -8.33 2.28
N VAL A 547 -0.10 -9.10 1.77
CA VAL A 547 -0.30 -10.21 0.83
C VAL A 547 0.31 -11.48 1.38
N ASN A 548 -0.09 -12.64 0.87
CA ASN A 548 0.37 -13.94 1.36
C ASN A 548 0.97 -14.81 0.23
N LEU A 549 1.58 -15.91 0.62
CA LEU A 549 2.21 -16.88 -0.29
C LEU A 549 1.22 -17.87 -0.94
N GLN A 550 -0.05 -17.89 -0.53
CA GLN A 550 -1.07 -18.78 -1.09
C GLN A 550 -1.59 -18.30 -2.44
N VAL A 551 -1.58 -16.99 -2.69
CA VAL A 551 -2.03 -16.41 -3.95
C VAL A 551 -0.95 -16.48 -5.04
N ASP A 552 -1.37 -16.30 -6.29
CA ASP A 552 -0.45 -16.15 -7.42
C ASP A 552 0.31 -14.82 -7.34
N TYR A 553 1.56 -14.79 -7.86
CA TYR A 553 2.40 -13.58 -7.86
C TYR A 553 1.76 -12.40 -8.59
N THR A 554 0.86 -12.64 -9.54
CA THR A 554 0.13 -11.59 -10.26
C THR A 554 -0.71 -10.72 -9.33
N GLU A 555 -1.19 -11.30 -8.21
CA GLU A 555 -1.88 -10.53 -7.17
C GLU A 555 -0.96 -9.58 -6.40
N TRP A 556 0.36 -9.68 -6.56
CA TRP A 556 1.32 -8.74 -5.94
C TRP A 556 1.69 -7.57 -6.87
N LEU A 557 1.33 -7.62 -8.17
CA LEU A 557 1.74 -6.64 -9.19
C LEU A 557 0.96 -5.31 -9.15
N ASP A 558 -0.03 -5.19 -8.29
CA ASP A 558 -0.71 -3.92 -8.01
C ASP A 558 0.13 -2.94 -7.18
N ALA A 559 1.22 -3.42 -6.57
CA ALA A 559 2.27 -2.58 -5.99
C ALA A 559 3.62 -2.84 -6.68
N PRO A 560 4.46 -1.82 -6.87
CA PRO A 560 5.78 -2.00 -7.49
C PRO A 560 6.77 -2.69 -6.57
N VAL A 561 6.51 -2.71 -5.25
CA VAL A 561 7.45 -3.20 -4.24
C VAL A 561 6.80 -4.24 -3.33
N LEU A 562 7.45 -5.40 -3.23
CA LEU A 562 7.15 -6.44 -2.24
C LEU A 562 8.03 -6.22 -1.01
N LEU A 563 7.42 -5.89 0.14
CA LEU A 563 8.13 -5.66 1.40
C LEU A 563 8.20 -6.95 2.23
N ILE A 564 9.41 -7.35 2.62
CA ILE A 564 9.66 -8.49 3.49
C ILE A 564 10.39 -8.00 4.74
N THR A 565 9.75 -8.14 5.91
CA THR A 565 10.33 -7.73 7.20
C THR A 565 10.50 -8.93 8.11
N GLY A 566 11.48 -8.93 8.97
CA GLY A 566 11.65 -10.02 9.91
C GLY A 566 12.97 -9.99 10.67
N SER A 567 13.07 -10.89 11.67
CA SER A 567 14.25 -11.06 12.52
C SER A 567 14.89 -12.45 12.42
N ARG A 568 14.29 -13.38 11.66
CA ARG A 568 14.76 -14.76 11.49
C ARG A 568 14.58 -15.19 10.04
N ASP A 569 15.27 -16.25 9.64
CA ASP A 569 15.08 -16.89 8.35
C ASP A 569 13.59 -17.29 8.14
N PRO A 570 12.90 -16.75 7.13
CA PRO A 570 11.52 -17.09 6.78
C PRO A 570 11.32 -18.56 6.37
N LYS A 571 12.36 -19.27 6.02
CA LYS A 571 12.35 -20.66 5.52
C LYS A 571 11.46 -20.85 4.30
N PHE A 572 11.58 -19.92 3.34
CA PHE A 572 10.83 -19.99 2.08
C PHE A 572 11.08 -21.31 1.38
N LYS A 573 10.00 -21.95 0.95
CA LYS A 573 10.01 -23.14 0.14
C LYS A 573 10.40 -22.85 -1.32
N PRO A 574 10.81 -23.84 -2.09
CA PRO A 574 11.12 -23.62 -3.52
C PRO A 574 9.98 -22.98 -4.31
N GLU A 575 8.72 -23.34 -4.04
CA GLU A 575 7.54 -22.76 -4.67
C GLU A 575 7.32 -21.29 -4.28
N ASP A 576 7.66 -20.89 -3.06
CA ASP A 576 7.59 -19.51 -2.60
C ASP A 576 8.63 -18.65 -3.34
N LEU A 577 9.86 -19.16 -3.44
CA LEU A 577 10.93 -18.49 -4.18
C LEU A 577 10.62 -18.41 -5.68
N ALA A 578 9.97 -19.43 -6.26
CA ALA A 578 9.53 -19.39 -7.66
C ALA A 578 8.52 -18.24 -7.89
N LYS A 579 7.58 -18.00 -6.97
CA LYS A 579 6.65 -16.87 -7.05
C LYS A 579 7.36 -15.52 -6.90
N ILE A 580 8.30 -15.40 -5.95
CA ILE A 580 9.12 -14.18 -5.78
C ILE A 580 9.94 -13.91 -7.06
N LYS A 581 10.54 -14.94 -7.64
CA LYS A 581 11.25 -14.86 -8.93
C LYS A 581 10.34 -14.36 -10.05
N GLN A 582 9.14 -14.91 -10.17
CA GLN A 582 8.15 -14.48 -11.18
C GLN A 582 7.73 -13.03 -10.99
N PHE A 583 7.52 -12.59 -9.73
CA PHE A 583 7.23 -11.19 -9.42
C PHE A 583 8.37 -10.26 -9.86
N VAL A 584 9.62 -10.62 -9.58
CA VAL A 584 10.80 -9.86 -10.02
C VAL A 584 10.90 -9.84 -11.55
N HIS A 585 10.72 -10.98 -12.22
CA HIS A 585 10.74 -11.08 -13.69
C HIS A 585 9.61 -10.27 -14.34
N ALA A 586 8.49 -10.08 -13.66
CA ALA A 586 7.40 -9.19 -14.11
C ALA A 586 7.68 -7.69 -13.88
N GLY A 587 8.86 -7.34 -13.38
CA GLY A 587 9.28 -5.95 -13.16
C GLY A 587 9.16 -5.46 -11.71
N GLY A 588 8.71 -6.29 -10.77
CA GLY A 588 8.64 -5.98 -9.35
C GLY A 588 10.02 -5.86 -8.70
N ILE A 589 10.06 -5.19 -7.55
CA ILE A 589 11.26 -5.03 -6.72
C ILE A 589 10.96 -5.58 -5.32
N VAL A 590 11.85 -6.41 -4.80
CA VAL A 590 11.81 -6.85 -3.41
C VAL A 590 12.55 -5.85 -2.54
N PHE A 591 11.88 -5.37 -1.50
CA PHE A 591 12.49 -4.58 -0.44
C PHE A 591 12.43 -5.35 0.86
N SER A 592 13.55 -5.53 1.53
CA SER A 592 13.58 -6.21 2.83
C SER A 592 14.30 -5.39 3.89
N THR A 593 13.83 -5.49 5.14
CA THR A 593 14.44 -4.79 6.27
C THR A 593 14.55 -5.71 7.48
N ALA A 594 15.73 -5.69 8.10
CA ALA A 594 16.06 -6.56 9.23
C ALA A 594 15.52 -5.96 10.54
N ASP A 595 14.47 -6.55 11.11
CA ASP A 595 13.97 -6.17 12.42
C ASP A 595 15.05 -6.37 13.47
N GLY A 596 15.30 -5.32 14.28
CA GLY A 596 16.38 -5.30 15.27
C GLY A 596 17.79 -5.40 14.67
N GLY A 597 17.96 -5.18 13.37
CA GLY A 597 19.24 -5.32 12.69
C GLY A 597 19.75 -6.77 12.62
N SER A 598 18.84 -7.75 12.52
CA SER A 598 19.16 -9.18 12.54
C SER A 598 20.08 -9.61 11.43
N SER A 599 21.28 -10.10 11.77
CA SER A 599 22.22 -10.71 10.84
C SER A 599 21.70 -12.04 10.25
N GLN A 600 20.93 -12.81 11.03
CA GLN A 600 20.34 -14.07 10.58
C GLN A 600 19.31 -13.82 9.46
N PHE A 601 18.49 -12.78 9.60
CA PHE A 601 17.54 -12.41 8.56
C PHE A 601 18.28 -11.85 7.33
N THR A 602 19.28 -11.00 7.53
CA THR A 602 20.12 -10.44 6.45
C THR A 602 20.78 -11.55 5.61
N GLU A 603 21.36 -12.55 6.24
CA GLU A 603 21.99 -13.66 5.53
C GLU A 603 20.95 -14.52 4.77
N ALA A 604 19.78 -14.74 5.34
CA ALA A 604 18.67 -15.41 4.65
C ALA A 604 18.24 -14.63 3.40
N MET A 605 18.09 -13.30 3.49
CA MET A 605 17.72 -12.47 2.32
C MET A 605 18.77 -12.52 1.21
N ARG A 606 20.06 -12.46 1.56
CA ARG A 606 21.15 -12.64 0.58
C ARG A 606 21.05 -13.97 -0.15
N LYS A 607 20.90 -15.06 0.60
CA LYS A 607 20.78 -16.40 0.06
C LYS A 607 19.57 -16.59 -0.87
N TYR A 608 18.42 -16.01 -0.49
CA TYR A 608 17.22 -16.08 -1.33
C TYR A 608 17.36 -15.23 -2.59
N ALA A 609 17.95 -14.05 -2.49
CA ALA A 609 18.19 -13.20 -3.64
C ALA A 609 19.10 -13.93 -4.67
N MET A 610 20.19 -14.57 -4.21
CA MET A 610 21.06 -15.37 -5.10
C MET A 610 20.28 -16.51 -5.75
N LYS A 611 19.47 -17.26 -4.99
CA LYS A 611 18.68 -18.38 -5.54
C LYS A 611 17.69 -17.96 -6.62
N ILE A 612 17.02 -16.82 -6.50
CA ILE A 612 16.09 -16.36 -7.54
C ILE A 612 16.79 -15.88 -8.81
N SER A 613 18.09 -15.57 -8.74
CA SER A 613 18.93 -15.23 -9.89
C SER A 613 19.64 -16.46 -10.50
N ASP A 614 19.33 -17.67 -10.03
CA ASP A 614 20.04 -18.90 -10.40
C ASP A 614 21.57 -18.75 -10.20
N ASP A 615 21.95 -18.09 -9.09
CA ASP A 615 23.34 -17.78 -8.71
C ASP A 615 24.10 -16.93 -9.76
N THR A 616 23.40 -16.26 -10.68
CA THR A 616 24.01 -15.43 -11.73
C THR A 616 24.52 -14.09 -11.20
N TYR A 617 23.85 -13.52 -10.19
CA TYR A 617 24.19 -12.21 -9.62
C TYR A 617 24.43 -12.31 -8.12
N GLU A 618 25.25 -11.39 -7.60
CA GLU A 618 25.56 -11.29 -6.17
C GLU A 618 24.89 -10.08 -5.52
N MET A 619 24.50 -10.22 -4.26
CA MET A 619 24.04 -9.12 -3.44
C MET A 619 25.21 -8.44 -2.75
N GLY A 620 25.52 -7.24 -3.20
CA GLY A 620 26.63 -6.42 -2.70
C GLY A 620 26.16 -5.19 -1.91
N MET A 621 27.15 -4.48 -1.33
CA MET A 621 26.91 -3.20 -0.66
C MET A 621 26.43 -2.17 -1.67
N LEU A 622 25.32 -1.49 -1.37
CA LEU A 622 24.84 -0.38 -2.19
C LEU A 622 25.70 0.87 -1.93
N PRO A 623 26.36 1.44 -2.96
CA PRO A 623 27.17 2.65 -2.78
C PRO A 623 26.34 3.81 -2.24
N LYS A 624 26.96 4.66 -1.39
CA LYS A 624 26.28 5.83 -0.81
C LYS A 624 25.86 6.87 -1.85
N ASP A 625 26.52 6.87 -3.00
CA ASP A 625 26.22 7.75 -4.13
C ASP A 625 25.31 7.10 -5.18
N ALA A 626 24.76 5.91 -4.91
CA ALA A 626 23.85 5.22 -5.81
C ALA A 626 22.64 6.10 -6.20
N GLU A 627 22.18 5.96 -7.43
CA GLU A 627 21.02 6.70 -7.96
C GLU A 627 19.77 6.55 -7.06
N LEU A 628 19.60 5.41 -6.41
CA LEU A 628 18.51 5.18 -5.46
C LEU A 628 18.43 6.27 -4.36
N PHE A 629 19.57 6.74 -3.88
CA PHE A 629 19.63 7.74 -2.82
C PHE A 629 19.49 9.20 -3.32
N LYS A 630 19.34 9.39 -4.64
CA LYS A 630 19.27 10.71 -5.29
C LYS A 630 18.00 10.90 -6.13
N VAL A 631 17.17 9.86 -6.26
CA VAL A 631 16.01 9.89 -7.20
C VAL A 631 15.11 11.09 -6.92
N GLU A 632 14.67 11.29 -5.69
CA GLU A 632 13.80 12.40 -5.29
C GLU A 632 14.42 13.22 -4.17
N LYS A 633 14.85 12.57 -3.12
CA LYS A 633 15.57 13.17 -2.00
C LYS A 633 17.03 12.85 -2.13
N ASP A 634 17.90 13.86 -1.98
CA ASP A 634 19.36 13.67 -1.93
C ASP A 634 19.75 13.25 -0.51
N ILE A 635 19.75 11.92 -0.26
CA ILE A 635 20.01 11.34 1.05
C ILE A 635 21.50 11.30 1.31
N LYS A 636 22.02 12.27 2.04
CA LYS A 636 23.47 12.40 2.32
C LYS A 636 24.02 11.27 3.18
N ASN A 637 23.25 10.78 4.14
CA ASN A 637 23.64 9.72 5.06
C ASN A 637 22.64 8.58 5.03
N PRO A 638 22.62 7.79 3.95
CA PRO A 638 21.71 6.66 3.86
C PRO A 638 22.07 5.57 4.90
N PRO A 639 21.09 4.78 5.38
CA PRO A 639 21.39 3.59 6.16
C PRO A 639 22.21 2.59 5.33
N THR A 640 22.91 1.69 5.98
CA THR A 640 23.64 0.62 5.29
C THR A 640 22.66 -0.32 4.60
N MET A 641 22.81 -0.43 3.29
CA MET A 641 21.94 -1.26 2.45
C MET A 641 22.74 -2.16 1.53
N LEU A 642 22.17 -3.32 1.26
CA LEU A 642 22.64 -4.26 0.25
C LEU A 642 21.70 -4.22 -0.94
N ALA A 643 22.20 -4.50 -2.13
CA ALA A 643 21.36 -4.61 -3.32
C ALA A 643 21.88 -5.71 -4.23
N MET A 644 20.92 -6.36 -4.91
CA MET A 644 21.17 -7.22 -6.05
C MET A 644 20.53 -6.62 -7.28
N GLY A 645 21.27 -6.57 -8.39
CA GLY A 645 20.77 -6.05 -9.65
C GLY A 645 21.34 -6.82 -10.82
N ASN A 646 20.71 -6.62 -11.99
CA ASN A 646 21.11 -7.24 -13.25
C ASN A 646 21.89 -6.28 -14.17
N SER A 647 22.52 -5.27 -13.63
CA SER A 647 23.17 -4.15 -14.35
C SER A 647 22.19 -3.24 -15.14
N VAL A 648 20.89 -3.52 -15.12
CA VAL A 648 19.82 -2.66 -15.67
C VAL A 648 19.06 -2.01 -14.54
N ARG A 649 18.66 -2.79 -13.53
CA ARG A 649 17.94 -2.30 -12.34
C ARG A 649 18.26 -3.14 -11.12
N TYR A 650 17.95 -2.62 -9.93
CA TYR A 650 17.96 -3.42 -8.70
C TYR A 650 16.68 -4.24 -8.58
N TRP A 651 16.84 -5.54 -8.28
CA TRP A 651 15.72 -6.47 -8.08
C TRP A 651 15.38 -6.66 -6.61
N TRP A 652 16.43 -6.67 -5.79
CA TRP A 652 16.29 -6.87 -4.36
C TRP A 652 17.16 -5.85 -3.64
N ILE A 653 16.53 -5.09 -2.76
CA ILE A 653 17.18 -4.09 -1.93
C ILE A 653 16.92 -4.50 -0.49
N HIS A 654 17.96 -4.56 0.33
CA HIS A 654 17.90 -4.99 1.72
C HIS A 654 18.51 -3.95 2.64
N SER A 655 17.77 -3.53 3.67
CA SER A 655 18.32 -2.70 4.76
C SER A 655 18.77 -3.58 5.91
N THR A 656 20.04 -3.45 6.30
CA THR A 656 20.57 -4.10 7.51
C THR A 656 20.17 -3.37 8.78
N ALA A 657 19.65 -2.12 8.67
CA ALA A 657 19.07 -1.36 9.77
C ALA A 657 17.58 -1.64 9.92
N ASP A 658 17.07 -1.55 11.14
CA ASP A 658 15.64 -1.67 11.46
C ASP A 658 14.87 -0.39 11.08
N LEU A 659 14.54 -0.25 9.79
CA LEU A 659 13.73 0.88 9.31
C LEU A 659 12.32 0.81 9.86
N GLY A 660 11.78 -0.41 9.99
CA GLY A 660 10.44 -0.65 10.50
C GLY A 660 10.23 -0.10 11.92
N ALA A 661 11.24 -0.15 12.78
CA ALA A 661 11.19 0.45 14.11
C ALA A 661 11.03 1.98 14.05
N SER A 662 11.74 2.65 13.14
CA SER A 662 11.59 4.10 12.96
C SER A 662 10.20 4.46 12.43
N TRP A 663 9.68 3.70 11.48
CA TRP A 663 8.33 3.89 10.92
C TRP A 663 7.25 3.65 11.97
N GLN A 664 7.35 2.53 12.68
CA GLN A 664 6.43 2.18 13.78
C GLN A 664 6.37 3.30 14.81
N MET A 665 7.50 3.88 15.18
CA MET A 665 7.60 4.92 16.21
C MET A 665 7.37 6.34 15.69
N LYS A 666 7.11 6.51 14.40
CA LYS A 666 6.98 7.83 13.74
C LYS A 666 8.19 8.74 14.05
N LYS A 667 9.41 8.15 14.09
CA LYS A 667 10.67 8.88 14.37
C LYS A 667 11.11 9.70 13.16
N TYR A 668 10.36 10.73 12.83
CA TYR A 668 10.62 11.60 11.67
C TYR A 668 11.98 12.32 11.73
N ALA A 669 12.59 12.44 12.93
CA ALA A 669 13.94 12.99 13.09
C ALA A 669 15.04 12.12 12.43
N THR A 670 14.77 10.83 12.21
CA THR A 670 15.62 9.96 11.37
C THR A 670 15.20 10.04 9.91
N GLY A 671 15.35 11.22 9.30
CA GLY A 671 14.84 11.53 7.96
C GLY A 671 15.15 10.48 6.91
N SER A 672 16.40 9.99 6.84
CA SER A 672 16.83 8.98 5.85
C SER A 672 16.02 7.67 5.91
N HIS A 673 15.49 7.27 7.10
CA HIS A 673 14.66 6.07 7.22
C HIS A 673 13.28 6.23 6.53
N PHE A 674 12.78 7.46 6.40
CA PHE A 674 11.53 7.77 5.67
C PHE A 674 11.78 8.17 4.22
N GLU A 675 12.92 8.77 3.93
CA GLU A 675 13.29 9.18 2.58
C GLU A 675 13.68 7.99 1.70
N VAL A 676 14.31 6.94 2.25
CA VAL A 676 14.67 5.72 1.52
C VAL A 676 13.45 5.04 0.89
N PRO A 677 12.34 4.71 1.60
CA PRO A 677 11.17 4.10 0.96
C PRO A 677 10.50 5.03 -0.06
N THR A 678 10.57 6.35 0.14
CA THR A 678 10.10 7.33 -0.84
C THR A 678 10.95 7.26 -2.11
N ASN A 679 12.27 7.35 -2.00
CA ASN A 679 13.16 7.21 -3.13
C ASN A 679 13.01 5.85 -3.83
N LEU A 680 12.84 4.77 -3.08
CA LEU A 680 12.59 3.44 -3.66
C LEU A 680 11.31 3.40 -4.51
N TYR A 681 10.24 4.03 -4.04
CA TYR A 681 9.02 4.10 -4.83
C TYR A 681 9.19 4.93 -6.10
N TYR A 682 9.85 6.09 -6.02
CA TYR A 682 10.19 6.88 -7.20
C TYR A 682 11.16 6.15 -8.14
N TYR A 683 12.09 5.37 -7.59
CA TYR A 683 12.98 4.51 -8.36
C TYR A 683 12.17 3.44 -9.13
N ALA A 684 11.28 2.74 -8.46
CA ALA A 684 10.46 1.69 -9.06
C ALA A 684 9.50 2.22 -10.13
N THR A 685 8.99 3.45 -9.96
CA THR A 685 7.98 4.06 -10.86
C THR A 685 8.58 5.03 -11.87
N GLY A 686 9.88 5.32 -11.82
CA GLY A 686 10.54 6.28 -12.70
C GLY A 686 10.02 7.71 -12.52
N LYS A 687 9.66 8.09 -11.30
CA LYS A 687 9.07 9.40 -10.96
C LYS A 687 7.77 9.70 -11.71
N GLN A 688 7.05 8.67 -12.13
CA GLN A 688 5.70 8.84 -12.69
C GLN A 688 4.66 9.00 -11.59
N SER A 689 3.47 9.48 -11.95
CA SER A 689 2.33 9.49 -11.04
C SER A 689 2.03 8.07 -10.51
N PRO A 690 1.68 7.93 -9.23
CA PRO A 690 1.30 6.64 -8.68
C PRO A 690 0.15 6.01 -9.49
N ARG A 691 0.32 4.74 -9.88
CA ARG A 691 -0.74 3.98 -10.56
C ARG A 691 -1.80 3.56 -9.57
N ASN A 692 -3.06 3.69 -9.96
CA ASN A 692 -4.17 3.18 -9.18
C ASN A 692 -4.12 1.65 -9.07
N LYS A 693 -4.68 1.11 -7.99
CA LYS A 693 -4.61 -0.32 -7.62
C LYS A 693 -5.04 -1.28 -8.73
N LEU A 694 -6.05 -0.91 -9.55
CA LEU A 694 -6.54 -1.75 -10.63
C LEU A 694 -5.78 -1.60 -11.95
N GLN A 695 -4.84 -0.66 -12.04
CA GLN A 695 -3.95 -0.47 -13.19
C GLN A 695 -2.69 -1.33 -13.03
N ASP A 696 -2.87 -2.61 -12.75
CA ASP A 696 -1.75 -3.54 -12.58
C ASP A 696 -1.06 -3.87 -13.91
N LEU A 697 0.14 -4.43 -13.82
CA LEU A 697 0.96 -4.77 -15.00
C LEU A 697 0.62 -6.13 -15.61
N THR A 698 -0.36 -6.83 -15.06
CA THR A 698 -0.70 -8.19 -15.49
C THR A 698 -1.30 -8.18 -16.89
N VAL A 699 -0.72 -8.96 -17.78
CA VAL A 699 -1.28 -9.26 -19.09
C VAL A 699 -1.81 -10.68 -19.07
N LYS A 700 -3.14 -10.81 -19.01
CA LYS A 700 -3.81 -12.11 -19.18
C LYS A 700 -3.91 -12.42 -20.66
N GLU A 701 -3.67 -13.67 -21.01
CA GLU A 701 -3.92 -14.13 -22.37
C GLU A 701 -5.44 -14.24 -22.59
N ASP A 702 -5.93 -13.63 -23.67
CA ASP A 702 -7.34 -13.75 -24.03
C ASP A 702 -7.56 -15.16 -24.67
N PRO A 703 -8.35 -16.02 -24.04
CA PRO A 703 -8.61 -17.37 -24.58
C PRO A 703 -9.39 -17.34 -25.90
N LYS A 704 -9.98 -16.23 -26.27
CA LYS A 704 -10.69 -16.02 -27.55
C LYS A 704 -9.82 -15.42 -28.62
N ALA A 705 -8.60 -14.96 -28.28
CA ALA A 705 -7.70 -14.37 -29.27
C ALA A 705 -7.28 -15.42 -30.32
N LYS A 706 -7.62 -15.14 -31.58
CA LYS A 706 -7.21 -15.99 -32.71
C LYS A 706 -5.83 -15.56 -33.17
N SER A 707 -4.99 -16.53 -33.57
CA SER A 707 -3.72 -16.28 -34.23
C SER A 707 -3.84 -16.50 -35.72
N VAL A 708 -3.46 -15.52 -36.52
CA VAL A 708 -3.41 -15.63 -38.00
C VAL A 708 -1.99 -15.87 -38.48
N ARG A 709 -0.98 -15.71 -37.60
CA ARG A 709 0.43 -15.99 -37.91
C ARG A 709 1.18 -16.43 -36.67
N THR A 710 2.24 -17.23 -36.92
CA THR A 710 3.21 -17.61 -35.89
C THR A 710 4.58 -17.08 -36.28
N ILE A 711 5.26 -16.36 -35.39
CA ILE A 711 6.59 -15.78 -35.60
C ILE A 711 7.57 -16.45 -34.62
N PRO A 712 8.54 -17.23 -35.08
CA PRO A 712 9.64 -17.66 -34.24
C PRO A 712 10.61 -16.50 -33.97
N LEU A 713 10.94 -16.31 -32.71
CA LEU A 713 11.97 -15.37 -32.28
C LEU A 713 12.93 -16.03 -31.30
N THR A 714 14.20 -16.04 -31.65
CA THR A 714 15.26 -16.71 -30.87
C THR A 714 16.08 -15.69 -30.10
N ARG A 715 16.17 -15.83 -28.79
CA ARG A 715 17.07 -15.04 -27.94
C ARG A 715 18.49 -15.63 -28.06
N VAL A 716 19.45 -14.74 -28.36
CA VAL A 716 20.83 -15.17 -28.57
C VAL A 716 21.55 -15.32 -27.23
N GLU A 717 22.02 -16.56 -26.95
CA GLU A 717 22.82 -16.86 -25.77
C GLU A 717 24.30 -16.64 -26.06
N PHE A 718 24.98 -15.98 -25.15
CA PHE A 718 26.42 -15.76 -25.19
C PHE A 718 27.01 -15.63 -23.77
N SER A 719 28.33 -15.65 -23.67
CA SER A 719 29.02 -15.45 -22.39
C SER A 719 28.90 -13.99 -21.96
N GLY A 720 27.89 -13.69 -21.15
CA GLY A 720 27.59 -12.35 -20.66
C GLY A 720 26.14 -12.20 -20.26
N ASN A 721 25.70 -10.97 -19.99
CA ASN A 721 24.33 -10.67 -19.53
C ASN A 721 23.36 -10.58 -20.72
N TRP A 722 23.06 -11.72 -21.35
CA TRP A 722 22.24 -11.81 -22.55
C TRP A 722 20.72 -11.77 -22.31
N ASN A 723 20.28 -11.95 -21.06
CA ASN A 723 18.85 -12.01 -20.71
C ASN A 723 18.56 -11.27 -19.38
N PRO A 724 18.90 -9.97 -19.27
CA PRO A 724 18.74 -9.23 -18.01
C PRO A 724 17.29 -9.11 -17.55
N GLU A 725 16.33 -9.05 -18.48
CA GLU A 725 14.89 -8.95 -18.18
C GLU A 725 14.10 -10.13 -18.75
N PRO A 726 14.10 -11.30 -18.09
CA PRO A 726 13.52 -12.53 -18.63
C PRO A 726 12.00 -12.47 -18.87
N GLY A 727 11.28 -11.61 -18.15
CA GLY A 727 9.83 -11.42 -18.28
C GLY A 727 9.39 -10.54 -19.46
N ALA A 728 10.30 -9.82 -20.08
CA ALA A 728 10.01 -8.81 -21.11
C ALA A 728 9.32 -9.42 -22.37
N TRP A 729 9.99 -10.34 -23.01
CA TRP A 729 9.49 -10.99 -24.23
C TRP A 729 8.25 -11.88 -24.01
N PRO A 730 8.15 -12.68 -22.93
CA PRO A 730 6.92 -13.40 -22.60
C PRO A 730 5.70 -12.48 -22.42
N ARG A 731 5.89 -11.29 -21.85
CA ARG A 731 4.82 -10.31 -21.74
C ARG A 731 4.41 -9.74 -23.10
N LEU A 732 5.38 -9.39 -23.95
CA LEU A 732 5.11 -8.95 -25.31
C LEU A 732 4.38 -10.03 -26.13
N ALA A 733 4.75 -11.30 -26.01
CA ALA A 733 4.10 -12.41 -26.70
C ALA A 733 2.60 -12.48 -26.42
N LYS A 734 2.20 -12.34 -25.14
CA LYS A 734 0.78 -12.25 -24.76
C LYS A 734 0.07 -11.03 -25.36
N LEU A 735 0.74 -9.86 -25.38
CA LEU A 735 0.20 -8.65 -25.98
C LEU A 735 0.01 -8.79 -27.51
N LEU A 736 0.97 -9.39 -28.22
CA LEU A 736 0.87 -9.65 -29.65
C LEU A 736 -0.26 -10.63 -29.98
N LYS A 737 -0.44 -11.67 -29.19
CA LYS A 737 -1.55 -12.61 -29.34
C LYS A 737 -2.90 -11.90 -29.17
N ASN A 738 -3.05 -11.14 -28.10
CA ASN A 738 -4.31 -10.43 -27.78
C ASN A 738 -4.65 -9.30 -28.75
N GLN A 739 -3.64 -8.57 -29.26
CA GLN A 739 -3.86 -7.29 -29.96
C GLN A 739 -3.42 -7.28 -31.42
N ALA A 740 -2.62 -8.26 -31.84
CA ALA A 740 -2.04 -8.34 -33.20
C ALA A 740 -2.25 -9.70 -33.87
N GLN A 741 -3.14 -10.54 -33.32
CA GLN A 741 -3.46 -11.85 -33.85
C GLN A 741 -2.20 -12.67 -34.21
N THR A 742 -1.12 -12.47 -33.45
CA THR A 742 0.21 -13.02 -33.72
C THR A 742 0.68 -13.85 -32.53
N THR A 743 0.94 -15.13 -32.72
CA THR A 743 1.64 -15.97 -31.78
C THR A 743 3.14 -15.75 -31.95
N LEU A 744 3.81 -15.27 -30.93
CA LEU A 744 5.27 -15.18 -30.88
C LEU A 744 5.82 -16.41 -30.14
N THR A 745 6.52 -17.30 -30.87
CA THR A 745 7.16 -18.45 -30.30
C THR A 745 8.57 -18.09 -29.88
N LEU A 746 8.82 -18.13 -28.58
CA LEU A 746 10.11 -17.72 -27.98
C LEU A 746 11.00 -18.94 -27.77
N GLY A 747 12.24 -18.83 -28.26
CA GLY A 747 13.31 -19.79 -28.02
C GLY A 747 14.59 -19.09 -27.63
N SER A 748 15.62 -19.88 -27.25
CA SER A 748 16.98 -19.38 -27.09
C SER A 748 17.98 -20.31 -27.75
N SER A 749 19.09 -19.77 -28.23
CA SER A 749 20.14 -20.53 -28.89
C SER A 749 21.47 -19.81 -28.83
N PRO A 750 22.58 -20.54 -28.65
CA PRO A 750 23.89 -19.99 -28.88
C PRO A 750 24.06 -19.47 -30.31
N LEU A 751 24.83 -18.40 -30.49
CA LEU A 751 25.00 -17.70 -31.75
C LEU A 751 25.50 -18.62 -32.87
N ASN A 752 26.40 -19.53 -32.55
CA ASN A 752 26.96 -20.52 -33.51
C ASN A 752 25.98 -21.64 -33.93
N LYS A 753 24.75 -21.66 -33.38
CA LYS A 753 23.71 -22.61 -33.75
C LYS A 753 22.49 -21.96 -34.38
N LEU A 754 22.59 -20.67 -34.70
CA LEU A 754 21.51 -19.97 -35.40
C LEU A 754 21.34 -20.51 -36.82
N ASP A 755 20.11 -20.79 -37.20
CA ASP A 755 19.70 -21.22 -38.55
C ASP A 755 18.57 -20.35 -39.08
N ALA A 756 18.80 -19.60 -40.14
CA ALA A 756 17.86 -18.64 -40.68
C ALA A 756 16.54 -19.28 -41.17
N LYS A 757 16.53 -20.58 -41.47
CA LYS A 757 15.32 -21.31 -41.92
C LYS A 757 14.36 -21.60 -40.78
N THR A 758 14.88 -21.97 -39.61
CA THR A 758 14.07 -22.34 -38.44
C THR A 758 13.98 -21.22 -37.42
N MET A 759 14.94 -20.29 -37.41
CA MET A 759 15.07 -19.18 -36.51
C MET A 759 15.21 -17.84 -37.28
N PRO A 760 14.16 -17.42 -38.01
CA PRO A 760 14.26 -16.30 -38.95
C PRO A 760 14.55 -14.95 -38.25
N LEU A 761 14.16 -14.78 -36.97
CA LEU A 761 14.45 -13.59 -36.18
C LEU A 761 15.28 -13.96 -34.96
N ALA A 762 16.41 -13.31 -34.82
CA ALA A 762 17.26 -13.42 -33.62
C ALA A 762 17.30 -12.10 -32.85
N HIS A 763 17.24 -12.18 -31.54
CA HIS A 763 17.32 -10.99 -30.67
C HIS A 763 18.55 -11.10 -29.77
N VAL A 764 19.36 -10.04 -29.79
CA VAL A 764 20.55 -9.89 -28.91
C VAL A 764 20.43 -8.62 -28.07
N THR A 765 20.73 -8.75 -26.79
CA THR A 765 20.83 -7.60 -25.88
C THR A 765 21.92 -7.84 -24.84
N ALA A 766 22.54 -6.78 -24.35
CA ALA A 766 23.51 -6.85 -23.25
C ALA A 766 23.64 -5.52 -22.50
N THR A 767 24.25 -5.59 -21.34
CA THR A 767 24.55 -4.44 -20.44
C THR A 767 25.99 -3.95 -20.58
N SER A 768 26.77 -4.48 -21.54
CA SER A 768 28.17 -4.12 -21.85
C SER A 768 28.46 -4.39 -23.33
N ALA A 769 29.62 -4.01 -23.81
CA ALA A 769 30.04 -4.27 -25.17
C ALA A 769 29.92 -5.78 -25.52
N LEU A 770 29.38 -6.07 -26.71
CA LEU A 770 29.27 -7.44 -27.22
C LEU A 770 30.63 -7.90 -27.76
N ALA A 771 31.27 -8.82 -27.06
CA ALA A 771 32.51 -9.46 -27.49
C ALA A 771 32.20 -10.80 -28.19
N LEU A 772 32.42 -10.84 -29.51
CA LEU A 772 32.20 -12.04 -30.32
C LEU A 772 33.55 -12.72 -30.60
N ARG A 773 33.62 -14.01 -30.39
CA ARG A 773 34.74 -14.86 -30.87
C ARG A 773 34.69 -14.95 -32.40
N ASP A 774 35.77 -15.35 -33.03
CA ASP A 774 35.82 -15.40 -34.50
C ASP A 774 34.84 -16.46 -35.08
N GLU A 775 34.63 -17.56 -34.38
CA GLU A 775 33.59 -18.55 -34.73
C GLU A 775 32.19 -17.95 -34.68
N ASP A 776 31.88 -17.12 -33.65
CA ASP A 776 30.59 -16.45 -33.51
C ASP A 776 30.37 -15.40 -34.61
N LYS A 777 31.45 -14.71 -35.01
CA LYS A 777 31.41 -13.71 -36.10
C LYS A 777 31.08 -14.42 -37.45
N THR A 778 31.75 -15.55 -37.70
CA THR A 778 31.51 -16.33 -38.91
C THR A 778 30.07 -16.88 -38.97
N ALA A 779 29.59 -17.41 -37.84
CA ALA A 779 28.21 -17.91 -37.72
C ALA A 779 27.18 -16.82 -37.91
N LEU A 780 27.36 -15.65 -37.28
CA LEU A 780 26.49 -14.51 -37.46
C LEU A 780 26.47 -14.01 -38.90
N GLN A 781 27.63 -13.94 -39.57
CA GLN A 781 27.71 -13.54 -40.96
C GLN A 781 26.94 -14.54 -41.87
N THR A 782 27.09 -15.84 -41.66
CA THR A 782 26.35 -16.88 -42.39
C THR A 782 24.85 -16.74 -42.17
N TYR A 783 24.42 -16.63 -40.90
CA TYR A 783 23.01 -16.47 -40.52
C TYR A 783 22.33 -15.30 -41.23
N LEU A 784 23.00 -14.13 -41.28
CA LEU A 784 22.46 -12.93 -41.90
C LEU A 784 22.47 -13.03 -43.45
N LYS A 785 23.49 -13.66 -44.04
CA LYS A 785 23.53 -13.92 -45.48
C LYS A 785 22.41 -14.84 -45.93
N ASP A 786 22.08 -15.86 -45.12
CA ASP A 786 21.03 -16.84 -45.36
C ASP A 786 19.60 -16.31 -45.11
N GLY A 787 19.46 -15.00 -44.81
CA GLY A 787 18.18 -14.30 -44.70
C GLY A 787 17.62 -14.23 -43.30
N GLY A 788 18.38 -14.58 -42.27
CA GLY A 788 18.07 -14.27 -40.88
C GLY A 788 18.18 -12.79 -40.60
N ILE A 789 17.41 -12.27 -39.67
CA ILE A 789 17.45 -10.86 -39.27
C ILE A 789 17.76 -10.72 -37.78
N LEU A 790 18.70 -9.83 -37.47
CA LEU A 790 19.10 -9.53 -36.08
C LEU A 790 18.35 -8.30 -35.56
N LEU A 791 17.67 -8.47 -34.43
CA LEU A 791 17.13 -7.37 -33.61
C LEU A 791 18.06 -7.16 -32.43
N ALA A 792 18.48 -5.93 -32.15
CA ALA A 792 19.39 -5.64 -31.04
C ALA A 792 18.92 -4.41 -30.27
N ASP A 793 18.99 -4.46 -28.94
CA ASP A 793 18.75 -3.30 -28.09
C ASP A 793 19.76 -3.23 -26.92
N ALA A 794 20.15 -1.99 -26.58
CA ALA A 794 21.10 -1.74 -25.50
C ALA A 794 20.37 -1.85 -24.15
N ALA A 795 20.52 -2.96 -23.42
CA ALA A 795 19.91 -3.14 -22.11
C ALA A 795 20.37 -2.04 -21.14
N GLY A 796 19.42 -1.38 -20.48
CA GLY A 796 19.69 -0.23 -19.63
C GLY A 796 20.09 1.04 -20.38
N GLY A 797 20.20 0.97 -21.72
CA GLY A 797 20.66 2.07 -22.57
C GLY A 797 22.17 2.25 -22.55
N ASN A 798 22.94 1.15 -22.38
CA ASN A 798 24.39 1.20 -22.39
C ASN A 798 24.93 1.45 -23.82
N PRO A 799 25.57 2.59 -24.10
CA PRO A 799 26.04 2.95 -25.44
C PRO A 799 27.15 2.01 -25.96
N GLU A 800 27.94 1.40 -25.09
CA GLU A 800 29.00 0.49 -25.47
C GLU A 800 28.49 -0.73 -26.21
N PHE A 801 27.30 -1.24 -25.80
CA PHE A 801 26.68 -2.37 -26.50
C PHE A 801 26.31 -1.99 -27.93
N ALA A 802 25.52 -0.92 -28.11
CA ALA A 802 25.09 -0.50 -29.44
C ALA A 802 26.27 -0.20 -30.37
N VAL A 803 27.29 0.51 -29.88
CA VAL A 803 28.52 0.80 -30.63
C VAL A 803 29.23 -0.48 -31.04
N SER A 804 29.38 -1.46 -30.12
CA SER A 804 30.05 -2.73 -30.42
C SER A 804 29.32 -3.56 -31.47
N VAL A 805 27.99 -3.60 -31.43
CA VAL A 805 27.14 -4.29 -32.41
C VAL A 805 27.27 -3.60 -33.79
N ILE A 806 27.14 -2.28 -33.84
CA ILE A 806 27.26 -1.51 -35.09
C ILE A 806 28.63 -1.70 -35.72
N GLN A 807 29.71 -1.54 -34.94
CA GLN A 807 31.06 -1.73 -35.44
C GLN A 807 31.35 -3.17 -35.88
N GLY A 808 30.85 -4.14 -35.10
CA GLY A 808 30.99 -5.58 -35.42
C GLY A 808 30.32 -5.91 -36.75
N LEU A 809 29.06 -5.49 -36.92
CA LEU A 809 28.33 -5.73 -38.17
C LEU A 809 28.91 -4.96 -39.37
N SER A 810 29.40 -3.74 -39.18
CA SER A 810 30.11 -2.98 -40.24
C SER A 810 31.35 -3.68 -40.74
N LYS A 811 32.11 -4.33 -39.86
CA LYS A 811 33.28 -5.16 -40.25
C LYS A 811 32.87 -6.43 -40.99
N LEU A 812 31.78 -7.09 -40.61
CA LEU A 812 31.29 -8.29 -41.24
C LEU A 812 30.64 -8.05 -42.63
N PHE A 813 30.06 -6.84 -42.79
CA PHE A 813 29.34 -6.44 -44.02
C PHE A 813 29.78 -5.05 -44.49
N PRO A 814 30.99 -4.89 -45.03
CA PRO A 814 31.53 -3.59 -45.41
C PRO A 814 30.72 -2.90 -46.54
N GLU A 815 30.01 -3.69 -47.36
CA GLU A 815 29.15 -3.15 -48.45
C GLU A 815 27.74 -2.82 -48.00
N ALA A 816 27.36 -3.10 -46.73
CA ALA A 816 26.05 -2.79 -46.21
C ALA A 816 25.97 -1.33 -45.70
N LYS A 817 24.79 -0.73 -45.80
CA LYS A 817 24.53 0.66 -45.39
C LYS A 817 23.76 0.71 -44.07
N TRP A 818 24.11 1.67 -43.24
CA TRP A 818 23.38 2.03 -42.03
C TRP A 818 22.49 3.24 -42.30
N ASP A 819 21.16 3.04 -42.12
CA ASP A 819 20.19 4.11 -42.25
C ASP A 819 19.51 4.35 -40.90
N GLY A 820 19.32 5.62 -40.51
CA GLY A 820 18.42 6.00 -39.41
C GLY A 820 16.98 5.99 -39.93
N ILE A 821 16.03 6.07 -39.01
CA ILE A 821 14.60 6.16 -39.35
C ILE A 821 14.06 7.57 -39.14
N ASN A 822 13.10 7.97 -39.98
CA ASN A 822 12.32 9.21 -39.80
C ASN A 822 10.91 8.88 -39.30
N ASN A 823 10.10 9.93 -39.10
CA ASN A 823 8.74 9.76 -38.58
C ASN A 823 7.75 9.11 -39.59
N ASP A 824 8.10 9.10 -40.89
CA ASP A 824 7.28 8.45 -41.94
C ASP A 824 7.63 6.99 -42.15
N HIS A 825 8.68 6.51 -41.47
CA HIS A 825 9.09 5.12 -41.60
C HIS A 825 8.00 4.15 -41.06
N ALA A 826 7.87 2.99 -41.65
CA ALA A 826 6.86 1.96 -41.30
C ALA A 826 6.93 1.55 -39.81
N LEU A 827 8.10 1.56 -39.18
CA LEU A 827 8.28 1.29 -37.77
C LEU A 827 7.59 2.33 -36.85
N ILE A 828 7.36 3.54 -37.35
CA ILE A 828 6.67 4.62 -36.63
C ILE A 828 5.19 4.66 -37.00
N THR A 829 4.92 4.65 -38.29
CA THR A 829 3.55 4.77 -38.84
C THR A 829 2.72 3.50 -38.61
N GLY A 830 3.38 2.37 -38.36
CA GLY A 830 2.72 1.06 -38.24
C GLY A 830 2.06 0.61 -39.56
N SER A 831 2.55 1.08 -40.71
CA SER A 831 2.00 0.76 -42.06
C SER A 831 2.39 -0.66 -42.51
N MET A 832 2.10 -1.65 -41.66
CA MET A 832 2.20 -3.09 -41.94
C MET A 832 0.99 -3.78 -41.35
N ALA A 833 0.72 -5.04 -41.76
CA ALA A 833 -0.41 -5.82 -41.23
C ALA A 833 -0.29 -5.98 -39.70
N ASP A 834 -1.31 -5.51 -38.97
CA ASP A 834 -1.38 -5.45 -37.51
C ASP A 834 -0.30 -4.56 -36.85
N GLY A 835 0.33 -3.65 -37.60
CA GLY A 835 1.20 -2.61 -37.04
C GLY A 835 0.43 -1.62 -36.13
N LYS A 836 1.18 -0.91 -35.31
CA LYS A 836 0.61 0.10 -34.39
C LYS A 836 1.30 1.43 -34.61
N LYS A 837 0.53 2.46 -34.99
CA LYS A 837 1.05 3.82 -35.09
C LYS A 837 1.54 4.30 -33.73
N ILE A 838 2.68 4.97 -33.71
CA ILE A 838 3.24 5.65 -32.55
C ILE A 838 2.94 7.15 -32.74
N GLU A 839 1.92 7.62 -32.02
CA GLU A 839 1.47 9.02 -32.17
C GLU A 839 2.47 9.99 -31.54
N GLU A 840 3.02 9.63 -30.40
CA GLU A 840 4.03 10.40 -29.70
C GLU A 840 5.06 9.46 -29.08
N GLN A 841 6.34 9.79 -29.26
CA GLN A 841 7.43 9.04 -28.64
C GLN A 841 7.61 9.48 -27.19
N SER A 842 7.64 8.51 -26.29
CA SER A 842 7.88 8.72 -24.87
C SER A 842 9.16 8.02 -24.43
N TYR A 843 10.03 8.78 -23.79
CA TYR A 843 11.22 8.25 -23.12
C TYR A 843 10.98 8.18 -21.61
N ARG A 844 11.72 7.30 -20.95
CA ARG A 844 11.80 7.29 -19.48
C ARG A 844 12.36 8.63 -19.00
N LYS A 845 11.85 9.17 -17.88
CA LYS A 845 12.32 10.45 -17.35
C LYS A 845 13.82 10.49 -17.10
N TYR A 846 14.41 9.37 -16.63
CA TYR A 846 15.85 9.26 -16.47
C TYR A 846 16.60 9.35 -17.81
N GLY A 847 16.07 8.67 -18.85
CA GLY A 847 16.62 8.76 -20.21
C GLY A 847 16.61 10.20 -20.73
N MET A 848 15.50 10.93 -20.54
CA MET A 848 15.43 12.36 -20.89
C MET A 848 16.45 13.21 -20.18
N LEU A 849 16.65 12.95 -18.87
CA LEU A 849 17.68 13.67 -18.08
C LEU A 849 19.10 13.42 -18.62
N LYS A 850 19.41 12.19 -19.06
CA LYS A 850 20.74 11.83 -19.55
C LYS A 850 20.98 12.28 -21.00
N LEU A 851 19.94 12.26 -21.84
CA LEU A 851 20.03 12.71 -23.23
C LEU A 851 20.01 14.24 -23.37
N GLY A 852 19.54 14.97 -22.34
CA GLY A 852 19.43 16.42 -22.32
C GLY A 852 18.21 16.95 -23.07
N GLU A 853 17.85 16.33 -24.19
CA GLU A 853 16.66 16.68 -25.00
C GLU A 853 15.96 15.41 -25.48
N LYS A 854 14.69 15.56 -25.84
CA LYS A 854 13.89 14.47 -26.42
C LYS A 854 14.32 14.26 -27.87
N PRO A 855 14.78 13.05 -28.25
CA PRO A 855 15.04 12.75 -29.65
C PRO A 855 13.77 12.94 -30.52
N SER A 856 13.94 13.55 -31.68
CA SER A 856 12.83 13.80 -32.62
C SER A 856 12.31 12.51 -33.29
N THR A 857 13.15 11.50 -33.37
CA THR A 857 12.85 10.16 -33.90
C THR A 857 13.45 9.09 -33.00
N PRO A 858 12.93 7.84 -32.99
CA PRO A 858 13.58 6.77 -32.30
C PRO A 858 15.03 6.57 -32.77
N ARG A 859 15.95 6.36 -31.83
CA ARG A 859 17.37 6.12 -32.09
C ARG A 859 17.58 4.67 -32.56
N LEU A 860 17.01 4.35 -33.74
CA LEU A 860 17.13 3.07 -34.40
C LEU A 860 18.01 3.18 -35.64
N ARG A 861 18.84 2.15 -35.85
CA ARG A 861 19.67 1.97 -37.02
C ARG A 861 19.29 0.69 -37.76
N LEU A 862 19.05 0.79 -39.03
CA LEU A 862 18.81 -0.35 -39.94
C LEU A 862 20.06 -0.62 -40.74
N LEU A 863 20.49 -1.88 -40.76
CA LEU A 863 21.57 -2.34 -41.62
C LEU A 863 20.96 -3.05 -42.82
N THR A 864 21.24 -2.53 -44.05
CA THR A 864 20.74 -3.10 -45.30
C THR A 864 21.87 -3.38 -46.29
N GLN A 865 21.76 -4.45 -47.05
CA GLN A 865 22.66 -4.77 -48.13
C GLN A 865 21.83 -5.04 -49.43
N GLY A 866 21.80 -4.04 -50.34
CA GLY A 866 20.81 -3.98 -51.40
C GLY A 866 19.39 -3.89 -50.85
N GLU A 867 18.50 -4.81 -51.23
CA GLU A 867 17.13 -4.87 -50.69
C GLU A 867 17.03 -5.75 -49.40
N LYS A 868 18.10 -6.35 -48.98
CA LYS A 868 18.09 -7.22 -47.78
C LYS A 868 18.25 -6.42 -46.50
N LEU A 869 17.32 -6.60 -45.56
CA LEU A 869 17.47 -6.16 -44.18
C LEU A 869 18.28 -7.17 -43.42
N LEU A 870 19.41 -6.73 -42.82
CA LEU A 870 20.28 -7.60 -42.01
C LEU A 870 20.03 -7.44 -40.51
N ALA A 871 19.88 -6.19 -40.07
CA ALA A 871 19.69 -5.92 -38.66
C ALA A 871 18.88 -4.65 -38.39
N ILE A 872 18.21 -4.61 -37.23
CA ILE A 872 17.64 -3.40 -36.60
C ILE A 872 18.28 -3.26 -35.22
N VAL A 873 18.98 -2.17 -34.98
CA VAL A 873 19.71 -1.90 -33.73
C VAL A 873 19.13 -0.67 -33.05
N SER A 874 18.69 -0.81 -31.80
CA SER A 874 18.33 0.30 -30.94
C SER A 874 19.53 0.74 -30.10
N GLU A 875 19.84 2.06 -30.13
CA GLU A 875 20.87 2.65 -29.29
C GLU A 875 20.39 2.78 -27.82
N ASP A 876 19.07 2.71 -27.60
CA ASP A 876 18.40 2.84 -26.32
C ASP A 876 17.72 1.51 -25.89
N ASP A 877 17.42 1.39 -24.58
CA ASP A 877 16.73 0.22 -24.04
C ASP A 877 15.29 0.11 -24.56
N LEU A 878 14.96 -1.04 -25.08
CA LEU A 878 13.61 -1.45 -25.48
C LEU A 878 13.08 -2.57 -24.56
N SER A 879 13.93 -3.54 -24.23
CA SER A 879 13.54 -4.75 -23.49
C SER A 879 12.93 -4.45 -22.13
N SER A 880 13.50 -3.52 -21.36
CA SER A 880 12.91 -3.13 -20.07
C SER A 880 11.55 -2.44 -20.23
N GLY A 881 11.32 -1.76 -21.36
CA GLY A 881 10.03 -1.15 -21.68
C GLY A 881 8.91 -2.18 -21.88
N LEU A 882 9.25 -3.38 -22.34
CA LEU A 882 8.29 -4.47 -22.53
C LEU A 882 7.70 -5.00 -21.21
N LEU A 883 8.38 -4.80 -20.07
CA LEU A 883 7.84 -5.16 -18.76
C LEU A 883 6.64 -4.31 -18.33
N GLY A 884 6.44 -3.14 -18.95
CA GLY A 884 5.40 -2.19 -18.52
C GLY A 884 5.83 -1.30 -17.36
N THR A 885 7.04 -1.46 -16.82
CA THR A 885 7.61 -0.63 -15.74
C THR A 885 8.44 0.51 -16.29
N ASN A 886 8.57 1.58 -15.50
CA ASN A 886 9.40 2.74 -15.85
C ASN A 886 10.53 2.98 -14.84
N THR A 887 11.15 1.90 -14.35
CA THR A 887 12.21 1.95 -13.34
C THR A 887 13.27 3.01 -13.69
N TRP A 888 13.70 3.78 -12.67
CA TRP A 888 14.71 4.82 -12.78
C TRP A 888 16.11 4.23 -13.07
N GLY A 889 16.97 4.98 -13.68
CA GLY A 889 18.34 4.54 -14.01
C GLY A 889 18.48 3.93 -15.41
N ILE A 890 17.40 3.78 -16.18
CA ILE A 890 17.40 3.19 -17.51
C ILE A 890 17.29 4.31 -18.56
N VAL A 891 18.24 4.36 -19.51
CA VAL A 891 18.15 5.21 -20.70
C VAL A 891 17.43 4.43 -21.80
N GLY A 892 16.18 4.77 -22.04
CA GLY A 892 15.37 4.05 -23.03
C GLY A 892 13.94 4.55 -23.11
N TYR A 893 13.16 3.85 -23.92
CA TYR A 893 11.78 4.21 -24.19
C TYR A 893 10.89 3.85 -23.01
N ALA A 894 9.89 4.67 -22.75
CA ALA A 894 8.79 4.32 -21.85
C ALA A 894 7.93 3.22 -22.50
N SER A 895 7.19 2.47 -21.67
CA SER A 895 6.44 1.28 -22.14
C SER A 895 5.42 1.56 -23.22
N ASP A 896 4.80 2.75 -23.23
CA ASP A 896 3.83 3.19 -24.22
C ASP A 896 4.45 3.38 -25.62
N THR A 897 5.76 3.58 -25.70
CA THR A 897 6.52 3.62 -26.97
C THR A 897 7.25 2.29 -27.23
N ALA A 898 7.89 1.70 -26.22
CA ALA A 898 8.66 0.46 -26.40
C ALA A 898 7.78 -0.69 -26.93
N ILE A 899 6.58 -0.87 -26.39
CA ILE A 899 5.70 -2.00 -26.77
C ILE A 899 5.26 -1.86 -28.25
N PRO A 900 4.65 -0.76 -28.72
CA PRO A 900 4.29 -0.63 -30.14
C PRO A 900 5.52 -0.63 -31.06
N LEU A 901 6.64 -0.07 -30.64
CA LEU A 901 7.84 -0.04 -31.44
C LEU A 901 8.41 -1.44 -31.67
N VAL A 902 8.57 -2.25 -30.59
CA VAL A 902 9.06 -3.63 -30.74
C VAL A 902 8.03 -4.51 -31.47
N ARG A 903 6.71 -4.28 -31.28
CA ARG A 903 5.67 -4.91 -32.10
C ARG A 903 5.92 -4.65 -33.59
N ASN A 904 6.12 -3.39 -33.96
CA ASN A 904 6.38 -3.01 -35.36
C ASN A 904 7.72 -3.61 -35.84
N MET A 905 8.76 -3.59 -35.02
CA MET A 905 10.07 -4.20 -35.36
C MET A 905 9.93 -5.69 -35.68
N VAL A 906 9.22 -6.45 -34.84
CA VAL A 906 8.99 -7.89 -35.05
C VAL A 906 8.19 -8.16 -36.32
N LEU A 907 7.11 -7.41 -36.55
CA LEU A 907 6.28 -7.58 -37.76
C LEU A 907 7.03 -7.18 -39.03
N TYR A 908 7.73 -6.06 -39.03
CA TYR A 908 8.53 -5.57 -40.15
C TYR A 908 9.67 -6.53 -40.49
N ALA A 909 10.43 -6.97 -39.50
CA ALA A 909 11.50 -7.94 -39.70
C ALA A 909 10.97 -9.30 -40.18
N TRP A 910 9.80 -9.75 -39.68
CA TRP A 910 9.16 -10.96 -40.16
C TRP A 910 8.78 -10.86 -41.64
N GLU A 911 8.18 -9.77 -42.07
CA GLU A 911 7.85 -9.56 -43.50
C GLU A 911 9.10 -9.52 -44.37
N ALA A 912 10.16 -8.87 -43.92
CA ALA A 912 11.46 -8.82 -44.62
C ALA A 912 12.10 -10.20 -44.70
N SER A 913 12.13 -10.96 -43.59
CA SER A 913 12.67 -12.32 -43.57
C SER A 913 11.96 -13.29 -44.55
N ARG A 914 10.64 -13.19 -44.66
CA ARG A 914 9.85 -13.99 -45.61
C ARG A 914 10.16 -13.69 -47.08
N LYS A 915 10.45 -12.41 -47.40
CA LYS A 915 10.87 -11.99 -48.73
C LYS A 915 12.29 -12.52 -49.06
N GLN A 916 13.17 -12.47 -48.06
CA GLN A 916 14.58 -12.87 -48.22
C GLN A 916 14.77 -14.38 -48.21
N ASN A 917 13.95 -15.11 -47.48
CA ASN A 917 14.00 -16.57 -47.33
C ASN A 917 12.57 -17.18 -47.39
N PRO A 918 12.03 -17.38 -48.62
CA PRO A 918 10.70 -17.96 -48.75
C PRO A 918 10.52 -19.35 -48.16
N SER A 919 11.61 -20.10 -47.97
CA SER A 919 11.59 -21.43 -47.34
C SER A 919 11.46 -21.39 -45.82
N ALA A 920 11.70 -20.24 -45.20
CA ALA A 920 11.47 -20.04 -43.77
C ALA A 920 9.96 -19.84 -43.42
N ALA A 921 9.09 -19.79 -44.40
CA ALA A 921 7.66 -19.71 -44.24
C ALA A 921 7.11 -21.08 -43.74
N GLY A 922 7.01 -21.20 -42.39
CA GLY A 922 6.25 -22.28 -41.77
C GLY A 922 4.87 -22.44 -42.42
N ALA A 923 4.39 -23.64 -42.58
CA ALA A 923 3.11 -23.97 -43.18
C ALA A 923 1.97 -23.13 -42.60
N PRO A 924 0.97 -22.73 -43.39
CA PRO A 924 -0.19 -22.00 -42.87
C PRO A 924 -0.81 -22.81 -41.74
N ALA A 925 -1.12 -22.15 -40.63
CA ALA A 925 -1.85 -22.76 -39.53
C ALA A 925 -3.14 -23.39 -40.08
N LYS A 926 -3.24 -24.75 -39.98
CA LYS A 926 -4.46 -25.49 -40.29
C LYS A 926 -5.54 -25.16 -39.26
#